data_b27adbf4d46a6926d7af70d4d705a6b0
#
_entry.id   b27adbf4d46a6926d7af70d4d705a6b0
#
_cell.length_a   1.000
_cell.length_b   1.000
_cell.length_c   1.000
_cell.angle_alpha   90.00
_cell.angle_beta   90.00
_cell.angle_gamma   90.00
#
_symmetry.space_group_name_H-M   'P 1'
#
loop_
_entity.id
_entity.type
_entity.pdbx_description
1 polymer ?
#
loop_
_entity_poly.entity_id
_entity_poly.type
_entity_poly.pdbx_seq_one_letter_code
_entity_poly.pdbx_strand_id
1 'polypeptide(L)'
;MSAASGSPDAPGAIRVAPGVIELNADRGDDERLRVVVENTGDRPVQIGSHLHLPDANTALAFDRDATRGYRLDIPSGTSVRFEPGVSREVALVAIRGARRVPGLQIKDGDAARVDTHPATAGGVKPGDVSGARPGPGGPTTITREAYAALYGPTTGDQIRLGDTDLWIEVERDLTAGGEEAVFGGGKSIRESMAQGLTTRAGGALDTVITNVVVLDHWGVVRADVGIRDGRIVALGRSGNPDVADGVHPDLHIGPGTDVIAGEGKILTAGGIDMHVHFLSTSQVHEALAVGLTTLGGGGTGPSEGSKATTVTPGAWNLGRVLRGLDHLPVNLLLMGKGNTVSAEGLAEQALAGAAAYKVHEDWGATPAAIDAALRAADEHGLQVALHSDSLNEAGYVDSTLRAIGGRSIHAFHTEGAGGGHAPDIMSIASHPNVLPGSTNPTLPHTVNTVAEHLDMLIVCHHLNPAVAEDLAFAESRIRATTIAAEDLLHDIGALSMTSSDAQAMGRIGEVITRTWQVAHVMKARYGSLGETMPADNERARRYVAKYTINPAIAHGIDHVVGSIEPGKMADLVLWEPKFFGVRPSIVVKGGAIVWGALGDPNASIPTPQPVLMRPALVAGDTASLAVSFVSPAAAENGLREELGLRRAVEAVHPTRDVTKADMINNSATPRIDIDPETFAIAVDGELVTPQPAAELPLAQRYSLF
;
A
#
# COMPACT_ATOMS: atom_id res chain seq x y z
N MET A 1 -18.57 15.29 3.44
CA MET A 1 -19.79 14.44 3.54
C MET A 1 -19.85 13.92 4.95
N SER A 2 -20.96 14.09 5.68
CA SER A 2 -21.15 13.57 7.03
C SER A 2 -20.92 12.06 7.00
N ALA A 3 -19.96 11.58 7.79
CA ALA A 3 -19.91 10.18 8.17
C ALA A 3 -21.20 9.91 8.95
N ALA A 4 -22.26 9.52 8.25
CA ALA A 4 -23.43 8.93 8.90
C ALA A 4 -22.87 7.79 9.74
N SER A 5 -23.26 7.72 11.00
CA SER A 5 -23.08 6.57 11.87
C SER A 5 -23.77 5.37 11.18
N GLY A 6 -23.06 4.75 10.25
CA GLY A 6 -23.49 3.52 9.59
C GLY A 6 -23.62 2.44 10.66
N SER A 7 -24.41 1.40 10.37
CA SER A 7 -24.43 0.20 11.21
C SER A 7 -23.00 -0.19 11.59
N PRO A 8 -22.73 -0.58 12.86
CA PRO A 8 -21.40 -1.08 13.26
C PRO A 8 -20.90 -2.25 12.40
N ASP A 9 -21.80 -2.85 11.63
CA ASP A 9 -21.53 -3.97 10.71
C ASP A 9 -21.45 -3.54 9.25
N ALA A 10 -21.52 -2.23 8.94
CA ALA A 10 -21.37 -1.75 7.56
C ALA A 10 -19.96 -2.01 7.01
N PRO A 11 -19.81 -2.23 5.69
CA PRO A 11 -18.50 -2.29 5.07
C PRO A 11 -17.68 -1.03 5.37
N GLY A 12 -16.43 -1.21 5.80
CA GLY A 12 -15.54 -0.11 6.14
C GLY A 12 -15.95 0.66 7.41
N ALA A 13 -16.75 0.07 8.29
CA ALA A 13 -17.17 0.70 9.55
C ALA A 13 -15.95 1.06 10.41
N ILE A 14 -16.09 2.18 11.14
CA ILE A 14 -15.08 2.62 12.12
C ILE A 14 -15.69 2.45 13.52
N ARG A 15 -15.00 1.77 14.40
CA ARG A 15 -15.29 1.68 15.83
C ARG A 15 -14.37 2.64 16.56
N VAL A 16 -14.95 3.68 17.10
CA VAL A 16 -14.22 4.71 17.84
C VAL A 16 -14.10 4.29 19.29
N ALA A 17 -12.89 4.35 19.84
CA ALA A 17 -12.66 4.11 21.26
C ALA A 17 -13.35 5.20 22.12
N PRO A 18 -13.81 4.88 23.34
CA PRO A 18 -14.48 5.86 24.18
C PRO A 18 -13.53 6.96 24.67
N GLY A 19 -14.07 8.15 24.95
CA GLY A 19 -13.33 9.25 25.57
C GLY A 19 -13.30 10.54 24.75
N VAL A 20 -12.35 11.39 25.10
CA VAL A 20 -12.12 12.68 24.46
C VAL A 20 -10.66 12.81 24.05
N ILE A 21 -10.40 13.68 23.09
CA ILE A 21 -9.05 14.09 22.68
C ILE A 21 -8.83 15.53 23.13
N GLU A 22 -7.73 15.76 23.77
CA GLU A 22 -7.27 17.09 24.16
C GLU A 22 -6.57 17.76 22.98
N LEU A 23 -7.05 18.94 22.60
CA LEU A 23 -6.43 19.73 21.55
C LEU A 23 -5.43 20.71 22.16
N ASN A 24 -4.30 20.89 21.50
CA ASN A 24 -3.26 21.83 21.95
C ASN A 24 -2.86 21.58 23.42
N ALA A 25 -2.82 20.30 23.85
CA ALA A 25 -2.52 19.91 25.23
C ALA A 25 -1.11 20.29 25.68
N ASP A 26 -0.22 20.52 24.73
CA ASP A 26 1.17 20.98 24.93
C ASP A 26 1.26 22.48 25.27
N ARG A 27 0.14 23.24 25.24
CA ARG A 27 0.06 24.66 25.59
C ARG A 27 -0.25 24.84 27.06
N GLY A 28 0.55 25.64 27.78
CA GLY A 28 0.28 26.03 29.15
C GLY A 28 -0.87 27.04 29.30
N ASP A 29 -1.30 27.29 30.53
CA ASP A 29 -2.36 28.26 30.83
C ASP A 29 -1.97 29.71 30.44
N ASP A 30 -0.69 30.03 30.47
CA ASP A 30 -0.12 31.31 30.02
C ASP A 30 -0.12 31.48 28.50
N GLU A 31 -0.32 30.40 27.75
CA GLU A 31 -0.45 30.39 26.31
C GLU A 31 -1.94 30.32 25.85
N ARG A 32 -2.89 30.52 26.77
CA ARG A 32 -4.33 30.50 26.49
C ARG A 32 -4.99 31.81 26.89
N LEU A 33 -5.87 32.31 26.02
CA LEU A 33 -6.62 33.55 26.25
C LEU A 33 -8.12 33.31 25.98
N ARG A 34 -8.95 34.21 26.49
CA ARG A 34 -10.32 34.42 26.05
C ARG A 34 -10.53 35.89 25.67
N VAL A 35 -11.28 36.11 24.61
CA VAL A 35 -11.60 37.46 24.13
C VAL A 35 -13.04 37.46 23.62
N VAL A 36 -13.72 38.59 23.86
CA VAL A 36 -15.02 38.85 23.24
C VAL A 36 -14.77 39.52 21.90
N VAL A 37 -15.32 38.96 20.83
CA VAL A 37 -15.25 39.47 19.46
C VAL A 37 -16.64 39.88 19.04
N GLU A 38 -16.80 41.12 18.56
CA GLU A 38 -18.05 41.64 18.02
C GLU A 38 -17.90 41.92 16.53
N ASN A 39 -18.85 41.48 15.73
CA ASN A 39 -18.91 41.84 14.33
C ASN A 39 -19.68 43.19 14.18
N THR A 40 -18.97 44.24 13.97
CA THR A 40 -19.54 45.59 13.78
C THR A 40 -19.90 45.92 12.32
N GLY A 41 -19.64 44.96 11.42
CA GLY A 41 -19.99 45.06 10.00
C GLY A 41 -21.44 44.68 9.71
N ASP A 42 -21.81 44.74 8.45
CA ASP A 42 -23.15 44.45 7.93
C ASP A 42 -23.27 43.00 7.34
N ARG A 43 -22.20 42.23 7.37
CA ARG A 43 -22.10 40.88 6.79
C ARG A 43 -21.49 39.90 7.78
N PRO A 44 -21.86 38.60 7.72
CA PRO A 44 -21.20 37.60 8.54
C PRO A 44 -19.72 37.46 8.18
N VAL A 45 -18.89 37.25 9.20
CA VAL A 45 -17.46 36.95 9.06
C VAL A 45 -17.21 35.56 9.63
N GLN A 46 -16.43 34.72 8.92
CA GLN A 46 -16.08 33.38 9.38
C GLN A 46 -14.56 33.25 9.46
N ILE A 47 -14.05 32.84 10.62
CA ILE A 47 -12.62 32.74 10.91
C ILE A 47 -12.27 31.28 11.13
N GLY A 48 -11.29 30.78 10.35
CA GLY A 48 -10.74 29.43 10.49
C GLY A 48 -9.81 29.29 11.69
N SER A 49 -9.62 28.06 12.16
CA SER A 49 -8.83 27.72 13.35
C SER A 49 -7.41 28.30 13.36
N HIS A 50 -6.74 28.30 12.22
CA HIS A 50 -5.31 28.61 12.11
C HIS A 50 -5.00 30.05 11.67
N LEU A 51 -6.03 30.87 11.45
CA LEU A 51 -5.81 32.30 11.16
C LEU A 51 -5.24 33.01 12.41
N HIS A 52 -4.13 33.72 12.27
CA HIS A 52 -3.64 34.65 13.31
C HIS A 52 -4.73 35.71 13.57
N LEU A 53 -5.35 35.67 14.75
CA LEU A 53 -6.59 36.40 15.01
C LEU A 53 -6.46 37.95 14.78
N PRO A 54 -5.37 38.61 15.18
CA PRO A 54 -5.19 40.05 14.90
C PRO A 54 -5.24 40.42 13.42
N ASP A 55 -4.95 39.48 12.53
CA ASP A 55 -5.02 39.74 11.07
C ASP A 55 -6.44 39.48 10.49
N ALA A 56 -7.40 39.16 11.31
CA ALA A 56 -8.80 38.98 10.89
C ALA A 56 -9.41 40.29 10.35
N ASN A 57 -10.54 40.15 9.64
CA ASN A 57 -11.33 41.23 9.07
C ASN A 57 -11.49 42.41 10.06
N THR A 58 -11.25 43.63 9.61
CA THR A 58 -11.31 44.86 10.41
C THR A 58 -12.70 45.18 10.95
N ALA A 59 -13.77 44.58 10.39
CA ALA A 59 -15.13 44.66 10.93
C ALA A 59 -15.31 43.89 12.24
N LEU A 60 -14.35 43.05 12.63
CA LEU A 60 -14.36 42.36 13.94
C LEU A 60 -13.67 43.28 14.96
N ALA A 61 -14.42 43.75 15.96
CA ALA A 61 -13.94 44.54 17.08
C ALA A 61 -13.53 43.64 18.25
N PHE A 62 -12.26 43.71 18.65
CA PHE A 62 -11.67 43.04 19.82
C PHE A 62 -10.29 43.65 20.10
N ASP A 63 -9.68 43.32 21.22
CA ASP A 63 -8.33 43.76 21.59
C ASP A 63 -7.28 43.02 20.74
N ARG A 64 -6.88 43.63 19.61
CA ARG A 64 -5.92 43.04 18.67
C ARG A 64 -4.50 42.99 19.25
N ASP A 65 -4.12 43.95 20.06
CA ASP A 65 -2.77 44.00 20.66
C ASP A 65 -2.60 42.86 21.69
N ALA A 66 -3.59 42.67 22.56
CA ALA A 66 -3.59 41.62 23.55
C ALA A 66 -3.65 40.22 22.93
N THR A 67 -4.20 40.09 21.73
CA THR A 67 -4.33 38.79 21.02
C THR A 67 -3.21 38.53 20.00
N ARG A 68 -2.17 39.37 19.98
CA ARG A 68 -1.03 39.18 19.10
C ARG A 68 -0.33 37.82 19.37
N GLY A 69 -0.09 37.04 18.32
CA GLY A 69 0.51 35.71 18.41
C GLY A 69 -0.47 34.61 18.77
N TYR A 70 -1.78 34.87 18.75
CA TYR A 70 -2.80 33.88 19.05
C TYR A 70 -3.69 33.54 17.86
N ARG A 71 -4.21 32.31 17.86
CA ARG A 71 -5.23 31.78 16.96
C ARG A 71 -6.41 31.20 17.74
N LEU A 72 -7.51 30.89 17.07
CA LEU A 72 -8.64 30.23 17.72
C LEU A 72 -8.24 28.86 18.28
N ASP A 73 -8.63 28.57 19.54
CA ASP A 73 -8.46 27.27 20.18
C ASP A 73 -9.68 26.38 19.89
N ILE A 74 -9.75 25.92 18.63
CA ILE A 74 -10.80 25.05 18.10
C ILE A 74 -10.16 23.95 17.25
N PRO A 75 -10.87 22.84 16.93
CA PRO A 75 -10.32 21.77 16.10
C PRO A 75 -9.77 22.29 14.77
N SER A 76 -8.59 21.80 14.38
CA SER A 76 -7.94 22.20 13.14
C SER A 76 -8.87 22.06 11.93
N GLY A 77 -8.83 23.04 11.03
CA GLY A 77 -9.68 23.07 9.84
C GLY A 77 -11.16 23.34 10.11
N THR A 78 -11.55 23.66 11.34
CA THR A 78 -12.89 24.18 11.67
C THR A 78 -12.88 25.71 11.73
N SER A 79 -14.01 26.33 11.94
CA SER A 79 -14.16 27.79 11.95
C SER A 79 -15.24 28.28 12.88
N VAL A 80 -15.14 29.55 13.29
CA VAL A 80 -16.16 30.28 14.04
C VAL A 80 -16.78 31.33 13.14
N ARG A 81 -18.12 31.42 13.14
CA ARG A 81 -18.88 32.42 12.42
C ARG A 81 -19.37 33.50 13.37
N PHE A 82 -19.20 34.75 12.97
CA PHE A 82 -19.60 35.96 13.67
C PHE A 82 -20.69 36.66 12.86
N GLU A 83 -21.91 36.72 13.39
CA GLU A 83 -23.02 37.40 12.76
C GLU A 83 -22.96 38.92 13.03
N PRO A 84 -23.48 39.77 12.15
CA PRO A 84 -23.51 41.22 12.31
C PRO A 84 -24.18 41.65 13.63
N GLY A 85 -23.52 42.53 14.38
CA GLY A 85 -24.02 43.10 15.63
C GLY A 85 -24.04 42.12 16.81
N VAL A 86 -23.43 40.91 16.65
CA VAL A 86 -23.41 39.89 17.72
C VAL A 86 -22.01 39.77 18.31
N SER A 87 -21.92 39.91 19.62
CA SER A 87 -20.70 39.65 20.38
C SER A 87 -20.60 38.16 20.77
N ARG A 88 -19.42 37.58 20.64
CA ARG A 88 -19.14 36.20 21.00
C ARG A 88 -17.81 36.06 21.70
N GLU A 89 -17.78 35.39 22.85
CA GLU A 89 -16.55 35.03 23.53
C GLU A 89 -15.93 33.80 22.83
N VAL A 90 -14.61 33.85 22.55
CA VAL A 90 -13.84 32.77 21.95
C VAL A 90 -12.59 32.45 22.76
N ALA A 91 -12.21 31.19 22.79
CA ALA A 91 -10.94 30.72 23.33
C ALA A 91 -9.83 30.85 22.26
N LEU A 92 -8.65 31.22 22.69
CA LEU A 92 -7.47 31.39 21.86
C LEU A 92 -6.31 30.58 22.42
N VAL A 93 -5.42 30.16 21.53
CA VAL A 93 -4.18 29.47 21.85
C VAL A 93 -3.01 30.11 21.12
N ALA A 94 -1.85 30.14 21.75
CA ALA A 94 -0.65 30.74 21.18
C ALA A 94 -0.16 29.99 19.94
N ILE A 95 0.20 30.73 18.91
CA ILE A 95 0.95 30.22 17.76
C ILE A 95 2.37 29.89 18.23
N ARG A 96 2.89 28.74 17.80
CA ARG A 96 4.25 28.28 18.10
C ARG A 96 5.15 28.28 16.86
N GLY A 97 6.20 27.47 16.86
CA GLY A 97 7.21 27.46 15.83
C GLY A 97 8.05 28.75 15.84
N ALA A 98 8.46 29.23 14.70
CA ALA A 98 9.22 30.48 14.58
C ALA A 98 8.35 31.74 14.78
N ARG A 99 7.05 31.59 14.99
CA ARG A 99 6.07 32.68 15.21
C ARG A 99 6.07 33.73 14.10
N ARG A 100 6.03 33.28 12.87
CA ARG A 100 6.07 34.15 11.66
C ARG A 100 4.82 33.95 10.82
N VAL A 101 4.12 35.07 10.56
CA VAL A 101 2.86 35.08 9.82
C VAL A 101 2.89 36.22 8.77
N PRO A 102 3.67 36.10 7.68
CA PRO A 102 3.89 37.16 6.72
C PRO A 102 2.74 37.36 5.72
N GLY A 103 1.97 36.31 5.40
CA GLY A 103 1.09 36.26 4.23
C GLY A 103 -0.40 36.52 4.49
N LEU A 104 -0.81 36.99 5.68
CA LEU A 104 -2.23 37.24 5.98
C LEU A 104 -2.65 38.70 5.71
N GLN A 105 -1.79 39.64 6.02
CA GLN A 105 -1.95 41.05 5.73
C GLN A 105 -0.65 41.57 5.13
N ILE A 106 -0.69 42.73 4.43
CA ILE A 106 0.53 43.37 3.93
C ILE A 106 1.35 43.84 5.13
N LYS A 107 2.54 43.26 5.30
CA LYS A 107 3.44 43.54 6.42
C LYS A 107 4.85 43.76 5.91
N ASP A 108 5.53 44.75 6.48
CA ASP A 108 6.92 45.11 6.17
C ASP A 108 7.87 44.53 7.22
N GLY A 109 8.97 43.93 6.77
CA GLY A 109 10.08 43.47 7.62
C GLY A 109 9.67 42.61 8.82
N ASP A 110 10.07 43.01 10.02
CA ASP A 110 9.83 42.30 11.27
C ASP A 110 8.35 42.26 11.72
N ALA A 111 7.44 43.00 11.06
CA ALA A 111 6.02 42.96 11.37
C ALA A 111 5.37 41.60 11.14
N ALA A 112 6.01 40.73 10.36
CA ALA A 112 5.61 39.33 10.18
C ALA A 112 5.81 38.46 11.44
N ARG A 113 6.69 38.87 12.36
CA ARG A 113 6.93 38.19 13.63
C ARG A 113 5.83 38.51 14.63
N VAL A 114 5.23 37.52 15.20
CA VAL A 114 4.04 37.61 16.07
C VAL A 114 4.31 37.03 17.45
N ASP A 115 5.25 37.63 18.18
CA ASP A 115 5.52 37.22 19.57
C ASP A 115 4.30 37.48 20.46
N THR A 116 3.96 36.50 21.32
CA THR A 116 2.92 36.66 22.33
C THR A 116 3.42 37.64 23.40
N HIS A 117 2.56 38.59 23.79
CA HIS A 117 2.78 39.28 25.06
C HIS A 117 2.28 38.36 26.18
N PRO A 118 3.05 38.13 27.26
CA PRO A 118 2.50 37.44 28.44
C PRO A 118 1.25 38.22 28.86
N ALA A 119 0.15 37.51 29.07
CA ALA A 119 -1.06 38.14 29.58
C ALA A 119 -0.71 38.81 30.89
N THR A 120 -0.48 40.10 30.81
CA THR A 120 -0.26 40.91 32.02
C THR A 120 -1.54 40.82 32.82
N ALA A 121 -1.43 40.31 34.06
CA ALA A 121 -2.47 40.34 35.05
C ALA A 121 -2.83 41.82 35.45
N GLY A 122 -2.83 42.70 34.49
CA GLY A 122 -3.24 44.10 34.57
C GLY A 122 -4.76 44.13 34.52
N GLY A 123 -5.34 44.31 35.66
CA GLY A 123 -6.75 44.27 35.95
C GLY A 123 -7.65 44.83 34.85
N VAL A 124 -8.39 43.93 34.20
CA VAL A 124 -9.60 44.30 33.46
C VAL A 124 -10.54 45.01 34.45
N LYS A 125 -10.86 46.25 34.23
CA LYS A 125 -11.86 46.93 35.08
C LYS A 125 -13.20 46.20 34.95
N PRO A 126 -13.92 45.95 36.07
CA PRO A 126 -15.25 45.35 36.00
C PRO A 126 -16.12 46.21 35.07
N GLY A 127 -16.54 45.63 33.93
CA GLY A 127 -17.36 46.35 32.92
C GLY A 127 -16.74 46.46 31.54
N ASP A 128 -15.44 46.18 31.35
CA ASP A 128 -14.79 46.17 30.04
C ASP A 128 -14.91 44.78 29.39
N VAL A 129 -15.97 44.61 28.63
CA VAL A 129 -16.30 43.30 27.96
C VAL A 129 -15.41 42.98 26.73
N SER A 130 -14.54 43.93 26.27
CA SER A 130 -13.72 43.78 25.09
C SER A 130 -12.28 43.31 25.37
N GLY A 131 -11.83 43.30 26.62
CA GLY A 131 -10.47 42.94 27.01
C GLY A 131 -10.18 41.44 26.94
N ALA A 132 -8.98 41.09 26.46
CA ALA A 132 -8.48 39.74 26.53
C ALA A 132 -8.18 39.36 27.99
N ARG A 133 -8.54 38.12 28.40
CA ARG A 133 -8.31 37.61 29.74
C ARG A 133 -7.71 36.19 29.70
N PRO A 134 -6.97 35.77 30.71
CA PRO A 134 -6.53 34.38 30.83
C PRO A 134 -7.69 33.42 30.65
N GLY A 135 -7.48 32.34 29.86
CA GLY A 135 -8.47 31.29 29.72
C GLY A 135 -8.62 30.50 31.02
N PRO A 136 -9.76 29.84 31.26
CA PRO A 136 -9.82 28.83 32.33
C PRO A 136 -8.83 27.71 31.97
N GLY A 137 -8.17 27.17 32.99
CA GLY A 137 -7.16 26.15 32.84
C GLY A 137 -7.65 24.90 32.11
N GLY A 138 -6.77 24.37 31.32
CA GLY A 138 -6.93 23.10 30.61
C GLY A 138 -7.17 23.21 29.10
N PRO A 139 -6.81 22.16 28.37
CA PRO A 139 -6.94 22.10 26.91
C PRO A 139 -8.42 22.04 26.47
N THR A 140 -8.67 22.54 25.26
CA THR A 140 -9.93 22.33 24.57
C THR A 140 -10.08 20.85 24.25
N THR A 141 -11.23 20.25 24.50
CA THR A 141 -11.49 18.84 24.23
C THR A 141 -12.48 18.65 23.08
N ILE A 142 -12.30 17.55 22.36
CA ILE A 142 -13.24 17.08 21.33
C ILE A 142 -13.57 15.61 21.61
N THR A 143 -14.81 15.18 21.39
CA THR A 143 -15.12 13.75 21.49
C THR A 143 -14.38 12.97 20.41
N ARG A 144 -14.01 11.72 20.68
CA ARG A 144 -13.31 10.88 19.70
C ARG A 144 -14.13 10.66 18.44
N GLU A 145 -15.45 10.55 18.55
CA GLU A 145 -16.36 10.44 17.39
C GLU A 145 -16.29 11.69 16.49
N ALA A 146 -16.30 12.88 17.10
CA ALA A 146 -16.18 14.13 16.34
C ALA A 146 -14.78 14.28 15.72
N TYR A 147 -13.75 13.84 16.43
CA TYR A 147 -12.37 13.82 15.93
C TYR A 147 -12.23 12.88 14.72
N ALA A 148 -12.73 11.65 14.85
CA ALA A 148 -12.71 10.66 13.75
C ALA A 148 -13.53 11.13 12.54
N ALA A 149 -14.62 11.86 12.76
CA ALA A 149 -15.41 12.44 11.66
C ALA A 149 -14.70 13.57 10.91
N LEU A 150 -13.77 14.29 11.57
CA LEU A 150 -13.00 15.39 10.97
C LEU A 150 -11.71 14.89 10.27
N TYR A 151 -10.99 13.98 10.94
CA TYR A 151 -9.62 13.63 10.55
C TYR A 151 -9.41 12.13 10.28
N GLY A 152 -10.45 11.31 10.44
CA GLY A 152 -10.33 9.85 10.42
C GLY A 152 -9.94 9.27 11.79
N PRO A 153 -9.86 7.92 11.87
CA PRO A 153 -9.58 7.19 13.10
C PRO A 153 -8.18 7.50 13.64
N THR A 154 -8.05 7.50 14.96
CA THR A 154 -6.83 7.77 15.72
C THR A 154 -6.45 6.57 16.60
N THR A 155 -5.35 6.65 17.33
CA THR A 155 -4.85 5.57 18.20
C THR A 155 -5.94 4.89 19.01
N GLY A 156 -6.05 3.56 18.88
CA GLY A 156 -7.05 2.72 19.54
C GLY A 156 -8.40 2.64 18.83
N ASP A 157 -8.62 3.42 17.77
CA ASP A 157 -9.80 3.27 16.94
C ASP A 157 -9.59 2.12 15.95
N GLN A 158 -10.68 1.43 15.58
CA GLN A 158 -10.64 0.26 14.71
C GLN A 158 -11.36 0.51 13.40
N ILE A 159 -10.86 -0.08 12.32
CA ILE A 159 -11.38 0.05 10.96
C ILE A 159 -11.67 -1.34 10.41
N ARG A 160 -12.86 -1.55 9.88
CA ARG A 160 -13.23 -2.76 9.16
C ARG A 160 -12.70 -2.71 7.73
N LEU A 161 -12.04 -3.77 7.29
CA LEU A 161 -11.52 -3.89 5.93
C LEU A 161 -12.62 -4.43 4.98
N GLY A 162 -13.21 -3.53 4.20
CA GLY A 162 -14.35 -3.88 3.34
C GLY A 162 -15.53 -4.44 4.14
N ASP A 163 -16.14 -5.50 3.65
CA ASP A 163 -17.18 -6.29 4.32
C ASP A 163 -16.64 -7.59 4.96
N THR A 164 -15.32 -7.69 5.13
CA THR A 164 -14.67 -8.82 5.80
C THR A 164 -14.90 -8.79 7.31
N ASP A 165 -14.54 -9.88 8.01
CA ASP A 165 -14.44 -9.90 9.48
C ASP A 165 -13.10 -9.37 10.01
N LEU A 166 -12.27 -8.84 9.11
CA LEU A 166 -10.98 -8.28 9.47
C LEU A 166 -11.14 -6.83 9.95
N TRP A 167 -10.62 -6.58 11.15
CA TRP A 167 -10.52 -5.25 11.73
C TRP A 167 -9.05 -4.93 12.00
N ILE A 168 -8.63 -3.74 11.68
CA ILE A 168 -7.32 -3.19 12.06
C ILE A 168 -7.50 -2.10 13.11
N GLU A 169 -6.58 -2.00 14.05
CA GLU A 169 -6.53 -0.95 15.07
C GLU A 169 -5.38 -0.01 14.81
N VAL A 170 -5.62 1.29 14.88
CA VAL A 170 -4.56 2.30 14.77
C VAL A 170 -3.67 2.23 16.00
N GLU A 171 -2.43 1.81 15.84
CA GLU A 171 -1.45 1.62 16.91
C GLU A 171 -0.87 2.94 17.41
N ARG A 172 -0.65 3.87 16.51
CA ARG A 172 -0.11 5.22 16.79
C ARG A 172 -0.68 6.25 15.84
N ASP A 173 -0.82 7.47 16.33
CA ASP A 173 -1.17 8.65 15.54
C ASP A 173 -0.03 9.69 15.67
N LEU A 174 0.59 10.02 14.54
CA LEU A 174 1.70 10.97 14.48
C LEU A 174 1.23 12.40 14.17
N THR A 175 -0.08 12.62 13.94
CA THR A 175 -0.66 13.90 13.52
C THR A 175 -1.57 14.54 14.57
N ALA A 176 -2.08 13.76 15.55
CA ALA A 176 -3.07 14.22 16.52
C ALA A 176 -2.61 15.42 17.36
N GLY A 177 -3.57 16.24 17.76
CA GLY A 177 -3.36 17.23 18.83
C GLY A 177 -3.74 18.66 18.52
N GLY A 178 -4.39 18.98 17.40
CA GLY A 178 -4.91 20.32 17.10
C GLY A 178 -4.15 21.10 16.03
N GLU A 179 -3.13 20.49 15.42
CA GLU A 179 -2.34 21.02 14.31
C GLU A 179 -2.49 20.15 13.05
N GLU A 180 -3.57 19.40 12.92
CA GLU A 180 -3.83 18.51 11.77
C GLU A 180 -3.88 19.32 10.47
N ALA A 181 -3.09 18.89 9.48
CA ALA A 181 -3.07 19.50 8.16
C ALA A 181 -4.33 19.07 7.37
N VAL A 182 -5.20 20.02 7.04
CA VAL A 182 -6.44 19.79 6.29
C VAL A 182 -6.57 20.83 5.19
N PHE A 183 -6.88 20.40 3.96
CA PHE A 183 -7.02 21.27 2.80
C PHE A 183 -8.47 21.73 2.57
N GLY A 184 -8.64 22.98 2.16
CA GLY A 184 -9.92 23.56 1.75
C GLY A 184 -10.13 24.99 2.18
N GLY A 185 -11.20 25.62 1.71
CA GLY A 185 -11.60 26.95 2.11
C GLY A 185 -11.90 27.04 3.61
N GLY A 186 -11.23 27.91 4.34
CA GLY A 186 -11.34 28.01 5.80
C GLY A 186 -10.60 26.91 6.59
N LYS A 187 -9.90 26.00 5.91
CA LYS A 187 -9.11 24.92 6.51
C LYS A 187 -7.70 25.35 6.90
N SER A 188 -6.88 24.43 7.42
CA SER A 188 -5.54 24.79 7.95
C SER A 188 -4.48 24.93 6.87
N ILE A 189 -4.50 24.16 5.78
CA ILE A 189 -3.52 24.32 4.68
C ILE A 189 -3.87 25.56 3.86
N ARG A 190 -3.38 26.68 4.28
CA ARG A 190 -3.47 28.00 3.61
C ARG A 190 -2.22 28.81 3.94
N GLU A 191 -2.00 29.88 3.18
CA GLU A 191 -0.84 30.78 3.31
C GLU A 191 -0.64 31.28 4.74
N SER A 192 0.60 31.16 5.25
CA SER A 192 1.01 31.51 6.63
C SER A 192 0.23 30.80 7.75
N MET A 193 -0.38 29.68 7.42
CA MET A 193 -0.97 28.72 8.35
C MET A 193 -0.18 27.42 8.21
N ALA A 194 -0.82 26.28 7.94
CA ALA A 194 -0.09 25.04 7.71
C ALA A 194 0.73 25.03 6.39
N GLN A 195 0.48 25.95 5.46
CA GLN A 195 1.36 26.21 4.33
C GLN A 195 2.36 27.33 4.69
N GLY A 196 3.65 27.05 4.53
CA GLY A 196 4.74 27.98 4.76
C GLY A 196 5.37 28.53 3.48
N LEU A 197 6.48 29.24 3.64
CA LEU A 197 7.22 29.87 2.53
C LEU A 197 8.33 28.98 1.96
N THR A 198 8.56 27.81 2.50
CA THR A 198 9.61 26.91 2.06
C THR A 198 9.39 26.54 0.59
N THR A 199 10.36 26.85 -0.25
CA THR A 199 10.31 26.47 -1.67
C THR A 199 10.72 25.00 -1.85
N ARG A 200 10.45 24.43 -3.03
CA ARG A 200 10.93 23.09 -3.38
C ARG A 200 12.45 22.95 -3.24
N ALA A 201 13.20 23.95 -3.68
CA ALA A 201 14.66 23.98 -3.52
C ALA A 201 15.09 24.09 -2.05
N GLY A 202 14.25 24.63 -1.19
CA GLY A 202 14.44 24.68 0.26
C GLY A 202 13.94 23.43 1.00
N GLY A 203 13.45 22.42 0.29
CA GLY A 203 13.04 21.13 0.88
C GLY A 203 11.52 20.95 1.04
N ALA A 204 10.68 21.85 0.51
CA ALA A 204 9.24 21.61 0.52
C ALA A 204 8.86 20.36 -0.30
N LEU A 205 7.77 19.73 0.11
CA LEU A 205 7.20 18.57 -0.55
C LEU A 205 6.68 18.90 -1.96
N ASP A 206 6.73 17.92 -2.87
CA ASP A 206 5.99 17.97 -4.12
C ASP A 206 4.51 17.62 -3.88
N THR A 207 4.27 16.59 -3.04
CA THR A 207 2.93 16.14 -2.66
C THR A 207 2.91 15.69 -1.20
N VAL A 208 1.81 15.95 -0.52
CA VAL A 208 1.53 15.38 0.81
C VAL A 208 0.20 14.64 0.81
N ILE A 209 0.18 13.44 1.41
CA ILE A 209 -1.06 12.70 1.73
C ILE A 209 -1.33 12.95 3.21
N THR A 210 -2.42 13.67 3.54
CA THR A 210 -2.69 14.10 4.91
C THR A 210 -3.53 13.09 5.69
N ASN A 211 -3.27 12.95 7.01
CA ASN A 211 -4.10 12.24 7.98
C ASN A 211 -4.53 10.82 7.57
N VAL A 212 -3.68 10.08 6.87
CA VAL A 212 -4.00 8.75 6.35
C VAL A 212 -3.61 7.66 7.33
N VAL A 213 -4.38 6.56 7.37
CA VAL A 213 -4.00 5.35 8.11
C VAL A 213 -3.13 4.48 7.21
N VAL A 214 -1.86 4.39 7.50
CA VAL A 214 -0.90 3.51 6.83
C VAL A 214 -1.08 2.09 7.37
N LEU A 215 -1.34 1.14 6.48
CA LEU A 215 -1.30 -0.30 6.76
C LEU A 215 -0.11 -0.90 6.00
N ASP A 216 0.92 -1.28 6.74
CA ASP A 216 2.11 -1.90 6.18
C ASP A 216 2.57 -3.09 7.04
N HIS A 217 3.55 -3.86 6.57
CA HIS A 217 4.11 -5.01 7.30
C HIS A 217 4.67 -4.65 8.68
N TRP A 218 5.07 -3.40 8.89
CA TRP A 218 5.67 -2.90 10.14
C TRP A 218 4.65 -2.28 11.11
N GLY A 219 3.41 -2.01 10.70
CA GLY A 219 2.40 -1.47 11.61
C GLY A 219 1.16 -0.88 10.95
N VAL A 220 0.26 -0.40 11.81
CA VAL A 220 -0.96 0.35 11.46
C VAL A 220 -0.86 1.72 12.11
N VAL A 221 -0.47 2.74 11.36
CA VAL A 221 -0.12 4.07 11.89
C VAL A 221 -0.82 5.17 11.14
N ARG A 222 -1.42 6.13 11.84
CA ARG A 222 -1.92 7.35 11.22
C ARG A 222 -0.78 8.37 11.10
N ALA A 223 -0.59 8.92 9.89
CA ALA A 223 0.45 9.88 9.59
C ALA A 223 0.07 10.76 8.39
N ASP A 224 0.79 11.86 8.22
CA ASP A 224 0.96 12.47 6.90
C ASP A 224 2.15 11.80 6.22
N VAL A 225 2.04 11.59 4.90
CA VAL A 225 3.10 10.98 4.09
C VAL A 225 3.59 12.00 3.07
N GLY A 226 4.85 12.35 3.16
CA GLY A 226 5.48 13.33 2.27
C GLY A 226 6.17 12.69 1.08
N ILE A 227 5.99 13.27 -0.09
CA ILE A 227 6.58 12.81 -1.34
C ILE A 227 7.38 13.95 -1.97
N ARG A 228 8.61 13.64 -2.38
CA ARG A 228 9.48 14.54 -3.17
C ARG A 228 10.34 13.70 -4.11
N ASP A 229 10.51 14.18 -5.35
CA ASP A 229 11.27 13.50 -6.40
C ASP A 229 10.80 12.05 -6.66
N GLY A 230 9.49 11.81 -6.56
CA GLY A 230 8.89 10.50 -6.75
C GLY A 230 9.16 9.48 -5.63
N ARG A 231 9.74 9.91 -4.51
CA ARG A 231 10.09 9.07 -3.36
C ARG A 231 9.39 9.53 -2.10
N ILE A 232 9.13 8.60 -1.20
CA ILE A 232 8.67 8.88 0.15
C ILE A 232 9.84 9.51 0.92
N VAL A 233 9.65 10.69 1.50
CA VAL A 233 10.71 11.36 2.28
C VAL A 233 10.53 11.17 3.78
N ALA A 234 9.30 11.15 4.28
CA ALA A 234 9.02 10.92 5.70
C ALA A 234 7.55 10.57 5.94
N LEU A 235 7.28 10.05 7.13
CA LEU A 235 5.96 9.89 7.72
C LEU A 235 5.92 10.63 9.07
N GLY A 236 4.88 11.44 9.33
CA GLY A 236 4.79 12.22 10.55
C GLY A 236 3.75 13.31 10.47
N ARG A 237 3.98 14.41 11.15
CA ARG A 237 3.17 15.62 11.04
C ARG A 237 3.76 16.53 9.96
N SER A 238 2.98 16.84 8.94
CA SER A 238 3.33 17.84 7.93
C SER A 238 2.84 19.23 8.33
N GLY A 239 3.38 20.28 7.70
CA GLY A 239 2.91 21.63 7.94
C GLY A 239 3.97 22.71 7.75
N ASN A 240 3.80 23.79 8.53
CA ASN A 240 4.64 24.98 8.49
C ASN A 240 5.34 25.20 9.84
N PRO A 241 6.66 25.03 9.92
CA PRO A 241 7.41 25.24 11.15
C PRO A 241 7.44 26.71 11.61
N ASP A 242 7.01 27.65 10.78
CA ASP A 242 6.87 29.06 11.19
C ASP A 242 5.75 29.27 12.22
N VAL A 243 4.72 28.39 12.24
CA VAL A 243 3.52 28.58 13.08
C VAL A 243 3.18 27.38 13.99
N ALA A 244 3.80 26.24 13.80
CA ALA A 244 3.54 25.02 14.58
C ALA A 244 4.83 24.32 14.99
N ASP A 245 4.83 23.77 16.21
CA ASP A 245 5.86 22.83 16.68
C ASP A 245 5.53 21.40 16.23
N GLY A 246 6.55 20.52 16.21
CA GLY A 246 6.39 19.11 15.92
C GLY A 246 6.16 18.79 14.44
N VAL A 247 6.29 19.76 13.55
CA VAL A 247 6.39 19.50 12.10
C VAL A 247 7.68 18.74 11.82
N HIS A 248 7.56 17.61 11.11
CA HIS A 248 8.73 16.84 10.74
C HIS A 248 9.63 17.66 9.79
N PRO A 249 10.97 17.64 9.95
CA PRO A 249 11.88 18.46 9.15
C PRO A 249 11.76 18.27 7.63
N ASP A 250 11.36 17.06 7.18
CA ASP A 250 11.20 16.75 5.76
C ASP A 250 9.74 16.85 5.29
N LEU A 251 8.79 17.30 6.15
CA LEU A 251 7.37 17.37 5.80
C LEU A 251 6.84 18.81 5.72
N HIS A 252 7.65 19.72 5.20
CA HIS A 252 7.24 21.12 5.02
C HIS A 252 6.27 21.25 3.84
N ILE A 253 5.08 21.79 4.11
CA ILE A 253 4.11 22.18 3.09
C ILE A 253 4.48 23.58 2.60
N GLY A 254 4.87 23.67 1.34
CA GLY A 254 5.27 24.94 0.70
C GLY A 254 4.26 25.38 -0.38
N PRO A 255 4.53 26.50 -1.07
CA PRO A 255 3.65 27.04 -2.10
C PRO A 255 3.55 26.17 -3.36
N GLY A 256 4.45 25.19 -3.53
CA GLY A 256 4.46 24.25 -4.65
C GLY A 256 3.95 22.85 -4.27
N THR A 257 3.49 22.62 -3.04
CA THR A 257 3.05 21.32 -2.56
C THR A 257 1.60 21.04 -2.95
N ASP A 258 1.35 19.92 -3.63
CA ASP A 258 -0.01 19.40 -3.85
C ASP A 258 -0.49 18.55 -2.67
N VAL A 259 -1.80 18.44 -2.51
CA VAL A 259 -2.41 17.78 -1.34
C VAL A 259 -3.38 16.69 -1.76
N ILE A 260 -3.17 15.48 -1.24
CA ILE A 260 -4.09 14.36 -1.34
C ILE A 260 -4.74 14.16 0.04
N ALA A 261 -6.05 14.30 0.13
CA ALA A 261 -6.80 14.10 1.37
C ALA A 261 -6.87 12.62 1.73
N GLY A 262 -6.23 12.26 2.84
CA GLY A 262 -6.18 10.90 3.39
C GLY A 262 -7.13 10.64 4.55
N GLU A 263 -7.87 11.66 5.01
CA GLU A 263 -8.79 11.57 6.16
C GLU A 263 -9.79 10.42 5.98
N GLY A 264 -9.78 9.48 6.94
CA GLY A 264 -10.67 8.32 6.94
C GLY A 264 -10.34 7.26 5.90
N LYS A 265 -9.17 7.32 5.24
CA LYS A 265 -8.71 6.36 4.25
C LYS A 265 -7.55 5.51 4.77
N ILE A 266 -7.32 4.38 4.08
CA ILE A 266 -6.18 3.49 4.32
C ILE A 266 -5.19 3.64 3.17
N LEU A 267 -3.90 3.68 3.49
CA LEU A 267 -2.80 3.72 2.53
C LEU A 267 -1.98 2.43 2.65
N THR A 268 -1.75 1.76 1.53
CA THR A 268 -0.83 0.62 1.42
C THR A 268 0.26 0.90 0.40
N ALA A 269 1.38 0.19 0.48
CA ALA A 269 2.34 0.14 -0.61
C ALA A 269 1.68 -0.42 -1.87
N GLY A 270 2.18 -0.03 -3.03
CA GLY A 270 1.77 -0.62 -4.29
C GLY A 270 2.09 -2.11 -4.35
N GLY A 271 1.13 -2.89 -4.83
CA GLY A 271 1.26 -4.33 -4.92
C GLY A 271 2.30 -4.77 -5.97
N ILE A 272 2.87 -5.94 -5.73
CA ILE A 272 3.90 -6.57 -6.56
C ILE A 272 3.42 -7.96 -6.95
N ASP A 273 3.37 -8.24 -8.25
CA ASP A 273 3.04 -9.55 -8.78
C ASP A 273 4.25 -10.11 -9.54
N MET A 274 4.84 -11.20 -9.05
CA MET A 274 6.03 -11.83 -9.62
C MET A 274 5.73 -13.03 -10.49
N HIS A 275 4.46 -13.21 -10.90
CA HIS A 275 4.07 -14.32 -11.75
C HIS A 275 3.15 -13.85 -12.88
N VAL A 276 3.73 -13.09 -13.83
CA VAL A 276 2.99 -12.47 -14.93
C VAL A 276 3.45 -13.01 -16.28
N HIS A 277 2.49 -13.49 -17.08
CA HIS A 277 2.71 -13.84 -18.48
C HIS A 277 2.48 -12.60 -19.35
N PHE A 278 3.51 -12.07 -20.00
CA PHE A 278 3.40 -10.89 -20.86
C PHE A 278 2.87 -11.26 -22.26
N LEU A 279 1.58 -11.56 -22.35
CA LEU A 279 0.87 -11.83 -23.61
C LEU A 279 0.31 -10.55 -24.23
N SER A 280 -0.15 -9.61 -23.40
CA SER A 280 -0.76 -8.35 -23.81
C SER A 280 -0.42 -7.23 -22.83
N THR A 281 -0.25 -6.02 -23.33
CA THR A 281 -0.04 -4.83 -22.51
C THR A 281 -1.32 -4.36 -21.80
N SER A 282 -2.50 -4.81 -22.24
CA SER A 282 -3.78 -4.42 -21.64
C SER A 282 -3.90 -4.83 -20.18
N GLN A 283 -3.27 -5.93 -19.77
CA GLN A 283 -3.26 -6.36 -18.37
C GLN A 283 -2.61 -5.35 -17.40
N VAL A 284 -1.74 -4.47 -17.90
CA VAL A 284 -1.11 -3.42 -17.07
C VAL A 284 -2.17 -2.43 -16.55
N HIS A 285 -3.20 -2.14 -17.34
CA HIS A 285 -4.30 -1.28 -16.92
C HIS A 285 -5.15 -1.95 -15.82
N GLU A 286 -5.38 -3.25 -15.94
CA GLU A 286 -6.06 -4.04 -14.91
C GLU A 286 -5.23 -4.09 -13.62
N ALA A 287 -3.91 -4.29 -13.75
CA ALA A 287 -2.98 -4.26 -12.61
C ALA A 287 -3.06 -2.94 -11.84
N LEU A 288 -2.93 -1.82 -12.55
CA LEU A 288 -3.01 -0.49 -11.94
C LEU A 288 -4.38 -0.22 -11.32
N ALA A 289 -5.47 -0.64 -11.99
CA ALA A 289 -6.83 -0.44 -11.50
C ALA A 289 -7.10 -1.10 -10.14
N VAL A 290 -6.35 -2.14 -9.79
CA VAL A 290 -6.45 -2.84 -8.49
C VAL A 290 -5.31 -2.54 -7.52
N GLY A 291 -4.35 -1.69 -7.91
CA GLY A 291 -3.27 -1.24 -7.03
C GLY A 291 -1.95 -2.02 -7.16
N LEU A 292 -1.77 -2.83 -8.21
CA LEU A 292 -0.47 -3.43 -8.53
C LEU A 292 0.37 -2.44 -9.31
N THR A 293 1.59 -2.16 -8.84
CA THR A 293 2.50 -1.15 -9.41
C THR A 293 3.81 -1.73 -9.94
N THR A 294 4.08 -3.00 -9.61
CA THR A 294 5.29 -3.72 -10.05
C THR A 294 4.91 -5.10 -10.56
N LEU A 295 5.39 -5.44 -11.75
CA LEU A 295 5.12 -6.70 -12.44
C LEU A 295 6.42 -7.42 -12.76
N GLY A 296 6.53 -8.66 -12.29
CA GLY A 296 7.63 -9.56 -12.59
C GLY A 296 7.16 -10.80 -13.35
N GLY A 297 7.95 -11.27 -14.28
CA GLY A 297 7.62 -12.45 -15.08
C GLY A 297 8.28 -12.45 -16.45
N GLY A 298 7.63 -13.03 -17.43
CA GLY A 298 8.16 -13.10 -18.77
C GLY A 298 7.12 -13.35 -19.85
N GLY A 299 7.55 -13.22 -21.09
CA GLY A 299 6.73 -13.44 -22.26
C GLY A 299 7.13 -12.53 -23.42
N THR A 300 6.67 -12.86 -24.61
CA THR A 300 6.97 -12.16 -25.86
C THR A 300 5.70 -11.84 -26.67
N GLY A 301 4.56 -11.79 -26.02
CA GLY A 301 3.27 -11.78 -26.67
C GLY A 301 2.63 -13.18 -26.70
N PRO A 302 1.56 -13.41 -27.47
CA PRO A 302 0.76 -14.64 -27.41
C PRO A 302 1.40 -15.83 -28.16
N SER A 303 2.70 -16.07 -27.92
CA SER A 303 3.40 -17.27 -28.36
C SER A 303 3.12 -18.45 -27.43
N GLU A 304 3.28 -19.68 -27.87
CA GLU A 304 3.04 -20.86 -27.05
C GLU A 304 3.95 -20.90 -25.83
N GLY A 305 5.24 -20.55 -26.00
CA GLY A 305 6.15 -20.45 -24.85
C GLY A 305 5.72 -19.41 -23.81
N SER A 306 5.15 -18.27 -24.24
CA SER A 306 4.68 -17.22 -23.31
C SER A 306 3.35 -17.58 -22.67
N LYS A 307 2.45 -18.27 -23.38
CA LYS A 307 1.17 -18.74 -22.81
C LYS A 307 1.39 -19.73 -21.69
N ALA A 308 2.33 -20.67 -21.89
CA ALA A 308 2.63 -21.72 -20.94
C ALA A 308 3.60 -21.25 -19.83
N THR A 309 4.54 -20.36 -20.12
CA THR A 309 5.65 -20.06 -19.21
C THR A 309 5.87 -18.54 -19.02
N THR A 310 6.34 -18.13 -17.86
CA THR A 310 6.71 -16.75 -17.54
C THR A 310 8.17 -16.46 -17.97
N VAL A 311 8.52 -16.76 -19.21
CA VAL A 311 9.89 -16.69 -19.72
C VAL A 311 10.00 -15.69 -20.85
N THR A 312 11.01 -14.81 -20.80
CA THR A 312 11.46 -13.99 -21.94
C THR A 312 12.81 -14.54 -22.40
N PRO A 313 12.86 -15.41 -23.44
CA PRO A 313 14.05 -16.20 -23.75
C PRO A 313 15.06 -15.42 -24.60
N GLY A 314 16.29 -15.37 -24.13
CA GLY A 314 17.45 -14.86 -24.87
C GLY A 314 17.53 -13.35 -24.99
N ALA A 315 18.74 -12.85 -25.30
CA ALA A 315 19.06 -11.42 -25.30
C ALA A 315 18.19 -10.60 -26.26
N TRP A 316 17.92 -11.14 -27.47
CA TRP A 316 17.11 -10.43 -28.45
C TRP A 316 15.68 -10.14 -27.95
N ASN A 317 15.03 -11.16 -27.37
CA ASN A 317 13.67 -11.00 -26.85
C ASN A 317 13.65 -10.08 -25.62
N LEU A 318 14.59 -10.23 -24.69
CA LEU A 318 14.71 -9.35 -23.52
C LEU A 318 14.79 -7.88 -23.93
N GLY A 319 15.69 -7.55 -24.85
CA GLY A 319 15.83 -6.17 -25.34
C GLY A 319 14.59 -5.67 -26.09
N ARG A 320 13.85 -6.55 -26.81
CA ARG A 320 12.61 -6.17 -27.49
C ARG A 320 11.48 -5.91 -26.50
N VAL A 321 11.32 -6.75 -25.48
CA VAL A 321 10.25 -6.61 -24.47
C VAL A 321 10.53 -5.42 -23.57
N LEU A 322 11.77 -5.19 -23.10
CA LEU A 322 12.14 -4.00 -22.34
C LEU A 322 11.76 -2.70 -23.08
N ARG A 323 12.11 -2.60 -24.38
CA ARG A 323 11.71 -1.44 -25.19
C ARG A 323 10.21 -1.37 -25.43
N GLY A 324 9.55 -2.51 -25.65
CA GLY A 324 8.11 -2.58 -25.90
C GLY A 324 7.27 -2.13 -24.71
N LEU A 325 7.74 -2.38 -23.50
CA LEU A 325 7.05 -2.02 -22.24
C LEU A 325 7.54 -0.69 -21.63
N ASP A 326 8.51 0.00 -22.25
CA ASP A 326 9.14 1.22 -21.73
C ASP A 326 8.15 2.38 -21.50
N HIS A 327 7.01 2.33 -22.18
CA HIS A 327 5.97 3.37 -22.12
C HIS A 327 4.84 3.08 -21.09
N LEU A 328 4.96 2.04 -20.26
CA LEU A 328 3.90 1.64 -19.33
C LEU A 328 4.21 2.10 -17.89
N PRO A 329 3.23 2.61 -17.14
CA PRO A 329 3.44 3.14 -15.79
C PRO A 329 3.46 2.05 -14.70
N VAL A 330 4.27 1.01 -14.90
CA VAL A 330 4.54 -0.04 -13.90
C VAL A 330 6.01 -0.36 -13.87
N ASN A 331 6.54 -0.73 -12.72
CA ASN A 331 7.89 -1.28 -12.66
C ASN A 331 7.90 -2.67 -13.28
N LEU A 332 9.03 -3.04 -13.88
CA LEU A 332 9.18 -4.29 -14.60
C LEU A 332 10.39 -5.08 -14.09
N LEU A 333 10.20 -6.38 -13.97
CA LEU A 333 11.25 -7.36 -13.71
C LEU A 333 11.08 -8.52 -14.71
N LEU A 334 11.98 -8.66 -15.68
CA LEU A 334 11.90 -9.73 -16.67
C LEU A 334 12.72 -10.95 -16.26
N MET A 335 12.13 -12.13 -16.43
CA MET A 335 12.77 -13.42 -16.16
C MET A 335 13.26 -14.04 -17.47
N GLY A 336 14.56 -14.31 -17.54
CA GLY A 336 15.19 -15.05 -18.62
C GLY A 336 14.89 -16.56 -18.54
N LYS A 337 15.14 -17.29 -19.63
CA LYS A 337 14.95 -18.74 -19.69
C LYS A 337 16.05 -19.47 -18.92
N GLY A 338 15.68 -20.09 -17.79
CA GLY A 338 16.57 -20.89 -16.97
C GLY A 338 16.78 -22.32 -17.46
N ASN A 339 15.93 -22.80 -18.38
CA ASN A 339 15.94 -24.18 -18.88
C ASN A 339 17.06 -24.44 -19.90
N THR A 340 18.30 -24.46 -19.43
CA THR A 340 19.47 -24.85 -20.23
C THR A 340 20.62 -25.24 -19.30
N VAL A 341 21.49 -26.11 -19.76
CA VAL A 341 22.79 -26.41 -19.14
C VAL A 341 23.93 -25.57 -19.71
N SER A 342 23.66 -24.70 -20.71
CA SER A 342 24.64 -23.79 -21.27
C SER A 342 24.89 -22.62 -20.34
N ALA A 343 26.04 -22.58 -19.70
CA ALA A 343 26.46 -21.44 -18.88
C ALA A 343 26.53 -20.14 -19.71
N GLU A 344 27.02 -20.20 -20.96
CA GLU A 344 27.08 -19.04 -21.85
C GLU A 344 25.68 -18.49 -22.16
N GLY A 345 24.71 -19.39 -22.44
CA GLY A 345 23.33 -18.98 -22.74
C GLY A 345 22.60 -18.37 -21.53
N LEU A 346 22.96 -18.72 -20.29
CA LEU A 346 22.46 -18.10 -19.08
C LEU A 346 23.13 -16.72 -18.85
N ALA A 347 24.45 -16.65 -18.97
CA ALA A 347 25.21 -15.40 -18.84
C ALA A 347 24.77 -14.34 -19.86
N GLU A 348 24.56 -14.74 -21.14
CA GLU A 348 24.04 -13.84 -22.19
C GLU A 348 22.73 -13.16 -21.78
N GLN A 349 21.81 -13.89 -21.15
CA GLN A 349 20.53 -13.35 -20.71
C GLN A 349 20.67 -12.41 -19.51
N ALA A 350 21.55 -12.72 -18.55
CA ALA A 350 21.85 -11.82 -17.45
C ALA A 350 22.41 -10.48 -17.98
N LEU A 351 23.37 -10.53 -18.88
CA LEU A 351 23.96 -9.33 -19.53
C LEU A 351 22.94 -8.54 -20.36
N ALA A 352 21.92 -9.20 -20.89
CA ALA A 352 20.84 -8.57 -21.66
C ALA A 352 19.69 -8.01 -20.80
N GLY A 353 19.80 -8.07 -19.46
CA GLY A 353 18.85 -7.45 -18.56
C GLY A 353 17.83 -8.41 -17.92
N ALA A 354 18.02 -9.73 -18.01
CA ALA A 354 17.23 -10.63 -17.16
C ALA A 354 17.52 -10.32 -15.68
N ALA A 355 16.49 -10.07 -14.89
CA ALA A 355 16.58 -9.78 -13.46
C ALA A 355 16.41 -11.04 -12.59
N ALA A 356 15.97 -12.12 -13.19
CA ALA A 356 15.84 -13.45 -12.61
C ALA A 356 15.85 -14.50 -13.72
N TYR A 357 16.02 -15.77 -13.35
CA TYR A 357 15.79 -16.88 -14.27
C TYR A 357 14.48 -17.59 -13.92
N LYS A 358 13.76 -18.06 -14.93
CA LYS A 358 12.60 -18.95 -14.78
C LYS A 358 12.93 -20.31 -15.35
N VAL A 359 12.76 -21.33 -14.54
CA VAL A 359 12.76 -22.75 -14.94
C VAL A 359 11.33 -23.23 -14.97
N HIS A 360 10.90 -23.85 -16.07
CA HIS A 360 9.52 -24.34 -16.28
C HIS A 360 9.52 -25.71 -16.94
N GLU A 361 8.58 -26.57 -16.53
CA GLU A 361 8.50 -27.95 -17.03
C GLU A 361 8.35 -28.06 -18.54
N ASP A 362 7.59 -27.18 -19.18
CA ASP A 362 7.38 -27.18 -20.64
C ASP A 362 8.70 -27.02 -21.44
N TRP A 363 9.71 -26.44 -20.82
CA TRP A 363 11.06 -26.33 -21.34
C TRP A 363 12.00 -27.41 -20.76
N GLY A 364 11.50 -28.34 -19.91
CA GLY A 364 12.27 -29.36 -19.24
C GLY A 364 12.87 -28.89 -17.89
N ALA A 365 12.11 -29.00 -16.79
CA ALA A 365 12.57 -28.68 -15.43
C ALA A 365 13.37 -29.86 -14.84
N THR A 366 14.38 -30.33 -15.54
CA THR A 366 15.24 -31.44 -15.10
C THR A 366 16.16 -31.03 -13.95
N PRO A 367 16.61 -31.96 -13.10
CA PRO A 367 17.59 -31.66 -12.04
C PRO A 367 18.85 -30.95 -12.58
N ALA A 368 19.32 -31.29 -13.78
CA ALA A 368 20.49 -30.66 -14.39
C ALA A 368 20.20 -29.19 -14.81
N ALA A 369 19.01 -28.92 -15.36
CA ALA A 369 18.63 -27.56 -15.74
C ALA A 369 18.44 -26.68 -14.50
N ILE A 370 17.81 -27.18 -13.43
CA ILE A 370 17.66 -26.49 -12.15
C ILE A 370 19.02 -26.14 -11.55
N ASP A 371 19.95 -27.11 -11.48
CA ASP A 371 21.30 -26.90 -10.95
C ASP A 371 22.09 -25.87 -11.80
N ALA A 372 22.00 -25.93 -13.12
CA ALA A 372 22.67 -24.98 -14.01
C ALA A 372 22.14 -23.57 -13.85
N ALA A 373 20.81 -23.39 -13.79
CA ALA A 373 20.18 -22.10 -13.54
C ALA A 373 20.60 -21.51 -12.18
N LEU A 374 20.67 -22.33 -11.14
CA LEU A 374 21.09 -21.90 -9.81
C LEU A 374 22.58 -21.53 -9.75
N ARG A 375 23.45 -22.26 -10.45
CA ARG A 375 24.88 -21.88 -10.56
C ARG A 375 25.05 -20.54 -11.27
N ALA A 376 24.33 -20.30 -12.35
CA ALA A 376 24.35 -19.01 -13.02
C ALA A 376 23.77 -17.90 -12.15
N ALA A 377 22.72 -18.21 -11.37
CA ALA A 377 22.15 -17.28 -10.42
C ALA A 377 23.15 -16.93 -9.28
N ASP A 378 23.93 -17.91 -8.80
CA ASP A 378 24.98 -17.68 -7.81
C ASP A 378 26.09 -16.76 -8.37
N GLU A 379 26.44 -16.88 -9.67
CA GLU A 379 27.43 -16.04 -10.35
C GLU A 379 26.93 -14.61 -10.57
N HIS A 380 25.66 -14.44 -10.93
CA HIS A 380 25.08 -13.14 -11.31
C HIS A 380 24.26 -12.46 -10.20
N GLY A 381 24.11 -13.06 -9.04
CA GLY A 381 23.34 -12.53 -7.90
C GLY A 381 21.81 -12.55 -8.11
N LEU A 382 21.30 -13.41 -8.99
CA LEU A 382 19.90 -13.41 -9.40
C LEU A 382 19.04 -14.42 -8.64
N GLN A 383 17.72 -14.23 -8.65
CA GLN A 383 16.77 -15.23 -8.18
C GLN A 383 16.48 -16.26 -9.29
N VAL A 384 16.10 -17.48 -8.88
CA VAL A 384 15.53 -18.50 -9.76
C VAL A 384 14.08 -18.74 -9.36
N ALA A 385 13.14 -18.58 -10.28
CA ALA A 385 11.75 -18.95 -10.12
C ALA A 385 11.53 -20.33 -10.75
N LEU A 386 10.92 -21.24 -9.99
CA LEU A 386 10.77 -22.63 -10.39
C LEU A 386 9.30 -23.04 -10.51
N HIS A 387 8.92 -23.52 -11.69
CA HIS A 387 7.79 -24.42 -11.92
C HIS A 387 8.38 -25.82 -12.13
N SER A 388 8.24 -26.70 -11.14
CA SER A 388 8.88 -28.01 -11.17
C SER A 388 8.13 -29.01 -12.04
N ASP A 389 8.74 -30.18 -12.29
CA ASP A 389 8.24 -31.23 -13.17
C ASP A 389 6.96 -31.86 -12.64
N SER A 390 5.86 -31.49 -13.24
CA SER A 390 4.52 -31.95 -12.87
C SER A 390 4.26 -33.41 -13.22
N LEU A 391 4.90 -33.92 -14.25
CA LEU A 391 4.77 -35.30 -14.70
C LEU A 391 5.58 -36.26 -13.84
N ASN A 392 6.47 -35.77 -12.97
CA ASN A 392 7.48 -36.59 -12.28
C ASN A 392 8.37 -37.38 -13.28
N GLU A 393 8.53 -36.87 -14.50
CA GLU A 393 9.22 -37.56 -15.58
C GLU A 393 10.72 -37.70 -15.30
N ALA A 394 11.34 -36.64 -14.78
CA ALA A 394 12.77 -36.60 -14.47
C ALA A 394 13.10 -36.92 -13.00
N GLY A 395 12.12 -37.12 -12.17
CA GLY A 395 12.26 -37.44 -10.75
C GLY A 395 11.10 -36.91 -9.90
N TYR A 396 11.07 -37.27 -8.64
CA TYR A 396 10.13 -36.75 -7.64
C TYR A 396 10.67 -35.47 -6.97
N VAL A 397 9.88 -34.89 -6.08
CA VAL A 397 10.25 -33.67 -5.32
C VAL A 397 11.63 -33.76 -4.64
N ASP A 398 12.01 -34.95 -4.14
CA ASP A 398 13.36 -35.18 -3.56
C ASP A 398 14.50 -34.95 -4.56
N SER A 399 14.28 -35.28 -5.84
CA SER A 399 15.29 -35.05 -6.89
C SER A 399 15.46 -33.58 -7.18
N THR A 400 14.36 -32.84 -7.20
CA THR A 400 14.35 -31.36 -7.32
C THR A 400 15.03 -30.71 -6.10
N LEU A 401 14.71 -31.13 -4.88
CA LEU A 401 15.35 -30.63 -3.65
C LEU A 401 16.87 -30.89 -3.65
N ARG A 402 17.32 -32.09 -4.11
CA ARG A 402 18.74 -32.38 -4.26
C ARG A 402 19.42 -31.46 -5.30
N ALA A 403 18.74 -31.16 -6.41
CA ALA A 403 19.25 -30.24 -7.42
C ALA A 403 19.31 -28.79 -6.91
N ILE A 404 18.35 -28.37 -6.09
CA ILE A 404 18.38 -27.07 -5.41
C ILE A 404 19.58 -26.99 -4.47
N GLY A 405 19.88 -28.07 -3.71
CA GLY A 405 21.07 -28.19 -2.89
C GLY A 405 21.20 -27.14 -1.79
N GLY A 406 20.08 -26.71 -1.19
CA GLY A 406 20.03 -25.71 -0.12
C GLY A 406 20.20 -24.26 -0.57
N ARG A 407 20.29 -24.00 -1.90
CA ARG A 407 20.37 -22.63 -2.45
C ARG A 407 19.00 -21.96 -2.43
N SER A 408 18.98 -20.61 -2.33
CA SER A 408 17.76 -19.81 -2.40
C SER A 408 17.01 -20.02 -3.73
N ILE A 409 15.69 -20.22 -3.65
CA ILE A 409 14.83 -20.42 -4.82
C ILE A 409 13.39 -19.96 -4.54
N HIS A 410 12.77 -19.26 -5.51
CA HIS A 410 11.35 -18.94 -5.45
C HIS A 410 10.54 -20.07 -6.10
N ALA A 411 9.81 -20.85 -5.31
CA ALA A 411 8.94 -21.91 -5.81
C ALA A 411 7.58 -21.31 -6.19
N PHE A 412 7.20 -21.44 -7.47
CA PHE A 412 5.89 -21.06 -7.98
C PHE A 412 4.88 -22.18 -7.73
N HIS A 413 3.60 -21.86 -7.67
CA HIS A 413 2.52 -22.85 -7.49
C HIS A 413 2.79 -23.86 -6.39
N THR A 414 3.34 -23.43 -5.27
CA THR A 414 3.69 -24.37 -4.17
C THR A 414 2.48 -25.14 -3.64
N GLU A 415 1.27 -24.64 -3.90
CA GLU A 415 0.01 -25.33 -3.65
C GLU A 415 -0.21 -26.55 -4.55
N GLY A 416 0.48 -26.63 -5.69
CA GLY A 416 0.45 -27.74 -6.61
C GLY A 416 -0.66 -27.72 -7.67
N ALA A 417 -1.65 -26.82 -7.59
CA ALA A 417 -2.73 -26.74 -8.56
C ALA A 417 -2.27 -26.17 -9.90
N GLY A 418 -1.45 -25.14 -9.90
CA GLY A 418 -0.88 -24.53 -11.11
C GLY A 418 0.25 -25.32 -11.74
N GLY A 419 0.79 -26.33 -11.09
CA GLY A 419 1.90 -27.15 -11.56
C GLY A 419 2.83 -27.60 -10.44
N GLY A 420 3.86 -28.34 -10.80
CA GLY A 420 4.81 -28.90 -9.88
C GLY A 420 4.56 -30.36 -9.50
N HIS A 421 5.52 -31.01 -8.85
CA HIS A 421 5.46 -32.42 -8.50
C HIS A 421 4.16 -32.80 -7.82
N ALA A 422 3.44 -33.76 -8.38
CA ALA A 422 2.22 -34.27 -7.79
C ALA A 422 2.49 -35.59 -7.05
N PRO A 423 1.92 -35.78 -5.84
CA PRO A 423 0.99 -34.89 -5.15
C PRO A 423 1.67 -33.94 -4.13
N ASP A 424 3.00 -33.91 -4.04
CA ASP A 424 3.73 -33.56 -2.83
C ASP A 424 4.61 -32.28 -2.95
N ILE A 425 4.47 -31.48 -4.03
CA ILE A 425 5.23 -30.23 -4.18
C ILE A 425 5.05 -29.30 -2.97
N MET A 426 3.90 -29.30 -2.33
CA MET A 426 3.61 -28.44 -1.17
C MET A 426 4.61 -28.66 -0.02
N SER A 427 5.19 -29.86 0.09
CA SER A 427 6.21 -30.19 1.11
C SER A 427 7.47 -29.34 1.02
N ILE A 428 7.76 -28.76 -0.16
CA ILE A 428 8.91 -27.88 -0.37
C ILE A 428 8.85 -26.61 0.52
N ALA A 429 7.64 -26.20 0.94
CA ALA A 429 7.44 -25.07 1.84
C ALA A 429 8.02 -25.28 3.26
N SER A 430 8.36 -26.51 3.62
CA SER A 430 9.04 -26.85 4.89
C SER A 430 10.53 -26.48 4.90
N HIS A 431 11.11 -26.14 3.73
CA HIS A 431 12.55 -25.90 3.60
C HIS A 431 12.93 -24.42 3.77
N PRO A 432 13.95 -24.09 4.59
CA PRO A 432 14.30 -22.71 4.92
C PRO A 432 14.89 -21.89 3.75
N ASN A 433 15.39 -22.57 2.72
CA ASN A 433 15.95 -21.94 1.52
C ASN A 433 14.93 -21.77 0.38
N VAL A 434 13.70 -22.26 0.57
CA VAL A 434 12.63 -22.14 -0.41
C VAL A 434 11.73 -20.98 -0.06
N LEU A 435 11.51 -20.07 -1.02
CA LEU A 435 10.60 -18.95 -0.91
C LEU A 435 9.29 -19.32 -1.64
N PRO A 436 8.29 -19.84 -0.93
CA PRO A 436 7.11 -20.39 -1.58
C PRO A 436 6.09 -19.32 -1.93
N GLY A 437 5.62 -19.33 -3.17
CA GLY A 437 4.50 -18.53 -3.65
C GLY A 437 3.32 -19.40 -4.05
N SER A 438 2.11 -18.85 -3.97
CA SER A 438 0.91 -19.45 -4.53
C SER A 438 0.18 -18.49 -5.48
N THR A 439 -0.75 -19.01 -6.27
CA THR A 439 -1.47 -18.25 -7.29
C THR A 439 -2.95 -18.09 -6.92
N ASN A 440 -3.52 -16.97 -7.37
CA ASN A 440 -4.83 -16.53 -6.89
C ASN A 440 -6.05 -17.39 -7.29
N PRO A 441 -6.04 -18.21 -8.34
CA PRO A 441 -7.26 -18.95 -8.71
C PRO A 441 -7.74 -19.94 -7.65
N THR A 442 -6.84 -20.58 -6.91
CA THR A 442 -7.18 -21.54 -5.84
C THR A 442 -7.68 -20.90 -4.56
N LEU A 443 -7.48 -19.59 -4.43
CA LEU A 443 -7.69 -18.82 -3.20
C LEU A 443 -9.07 -18.14 -3.16
N PRO A 444 -9.77 -18.25 -2.04
CA PRO A 444 -9.70 -19.31 -1.04
C PRO A 444 -10.48 -20.57 -1.46
N HIS A 445 -10.39 -21.65 -0.66
CA HIS A 445 -11.19 -22.85 -0.88
C HIS A 445 -12.69 -22.59 -0.71
N THR A 446 -13.44 -22.66 -1.82
CA THR A 446 -14.90 -22.50 -1.89
C THR A 446 -15.59 -23.77 -2.40
N VAL A 447 -16.90 -23.79 -2.33
CA VAL A 447 -17.72 -24.90 -2.86
C VAL A 447 -17.53 -25.15 -4.36
N ASN A 448 -17.04 -24.16 -5.12
CA ASN A 448 -16.84 -24.24 -6.57
C ASN A 448 -15.38 -24.46 -6.98
N THR A 449 -14.41 -24.17 -6.09
CA THR A 449 -12.99 -24.09 -6.47
C THR A 449 -12.46 -25.36 -7.13
N VAL A 450 -12.81 -26.52 -6.65
CA VAL A 450 -12.34 -27.81 -7.21
C VAL A 450 -12.82 -28.00 -8.65
N ALA A 451 -14.10 -27.77 -8.92
CA ALA A 451 -14.69 -27.94 -10.27
C ALA A 451 -14.13 -26.92 -11.25
N GLU A 452 -14.06 -25.63 -10.85
CA GLU A 452 -13.53 -24.54 -11.70
C GLU A 452 -12.06 -24.81 -12.06
N HIS A 453 -11.25 -25.30 -11.09
CA HIS A 453 -9.82 -25.56 -11.31
C HIS A 453 -9.56 -26.77 -12.18
N LEU A 454 -10.35 -27.82 -12.04
CA LEU A 454 -10.23 -28.99 -12.89
C LEU A 454 -10.42 -28.63 -14.35
N ASP A 455 -11.46 -27.87 -14.66
CA ASP A 455 -11.73 -27.37 -16.01
C ASP A 455 -10.62 -26.42 -16.50
N MET A 456 -10.13 -25.54 -15.63
CA MET A 456 -9.06 -24.60 -15.96
C MET A 456 -7.75 -25.33 -16.28
N LEU A 457 -7.37 -26.32 -15.47
CA LEU A 457 -6.16 -27.12 -15.69
C LEU A 457 -6.22 -27.88 -17.01
N ILE A 458 -7.36 -28.51 -17.32
CA ILE A 458 -7.59 -29.23 -18.58
C ILE A 458 -7.35 -28.30 -19.77
N VAL A 459 -7.89 -27.09 -19.73
CA VAL A 459 -7.76 -26.10 -20.82
C VAL A 459 -6.33 -25.57 -20.92
N CYS A 460 -5.72 -25.15 -19.80
CA CYS A 460 -4.41 -24.47 -19.81
C CYS A 460 -3.26 -25.40 -20.14
N HIS A 461 -3.35 -26.68 -19.76
CA HIS A 461 -2.33 -27.71 -20.08
C HIS A 461 -2.63 -28.48 -21.38
N HIS A 462 -3.60 -28.02 -22.20
CA HIS A 462 -3.99 -28.69 -23.45
C HIS A 462 -4.38 -30.17 -23.29
N LEU A 463 -4.94 -30.52 -22.13
CA LEU A 463 -5.40 -31.87 -21.83
C LEU A 463 -6.72 -32.19 -22.55
N ASN A 464 -6.96 -33.47 -22.79
CA ASN A 464 -8.18 -33.95 -23.40
C ASN A 464 -9.00 -34.76 -22.38
N PRO A 465 -10.17 -34.34 -21.94
CA PRO A 465 -10.98 -35.07 -20.97
C PRO A 465 -11.49 -36.46 -21.45
N ALA A 466 -11.34 -36.74 -22.75
CA ALA A 466 -11.64 -38.07 -23.29
C ALA A 466 -10.43 -39.04 -23.16
N VAL A 467 -9.26 -38.58 -22.74
CA VAL A 467 -8.07 -39.40 -22.49
C VAL A 467 -7.97 -39.65 -20.98
N ALA A 468 -7.95 -40.91 -20.60
CA ALA A 468 -7.98 -41.31 -19.18
C ALA A 468 -6.74 -40.85 -18.41
N GLU A 469 -5.58 -40.85 -19.06
CA GLU A 469 -4.31 -40.38 -18.50
C GLU A 469 -4.32 -38.89 -18.24
N ASP A 470 -4.87 -38.07 -19.16
CA ASP A 470 -5.00 -36.64 -19.03
C ASP A 470 -5.94 -36.26 -17.87
N LEU A 471 -7.06 -36.98 -17.73
CA LEU A 471 -7.99 -36.77 -16.63
C LEU A 471 -7.36 -37.14 -15.29
N ALA A 472 -6.68 -38.30 -15.23
CA ALA A 472 -5.97 -38.73 -14.03
C ALA A 472 -4.86 -37.72 -13.61
N PHE A 473 -4.17 -37.16 -14.57
CA PHE A 473 -3.20 -36.09 -14.34
C PHE A 473 -3.87 -34.85 -13.71
N ALA A 474 -4.97 -34.39 -14.25
CA ALA A 474 -5.70 -33.25 -13.70
C ALA A 474 -6.21 -33.56 -12.29
N GLU A 475 -6.82 -34.69 -12.06
CA GLU A 475 -7.34 -35.14 -10.74
C GLU A 475 -6.24 -35.35 -9.69
N SER A 476 -5.01 -35.66 -10.10
CA SER A 476 -3.88 -35.82 -9.17
C SER A 476 -3.47 -34.50 -8.50
N ARG A 477 -3.91 -33.35 -8.99
CA ARG A 477 -3.52 -32.01 -8.53
C ARG A 477 -4.63 -31.21 -7.91
N ILE A 478 -5.80 -31.22 -8.56
CA ILE A 478 -6.94 -30.42 -8.13
C ILE A 478 -7.75 -31.22 -7.11
N ARG A 479 -7.48 -30.97 -5.83
CA ARG A 479 -8.11 -31.69 -4.72
C ARG A 479 -8.52 -30.73 -3.61
N ALA A 480 -9.64 -31.01 -2.96
CA ALA A 480 -10.14 -30.22 -1.84
C ALA A 480 -9.15 -30.16 -0.67
N THR A 481 -8.40 -31.24 -0.40
CA THR A 481 -7.38 -31.28 0.67
C THR A 481 -6.21 -30.35 0.38
N THR A 482 -5.72 -30.32 -0.86
CA THR A 482 -4.61 -29.47 -1.29
C THR A 482 -4.97 -28.00 -1.19
N ILE A 483 -6.15 -27.62 -1.71
CA ILE A 483 -6.63 -26.22 -1.69
C ILE A 483 -6.93 -25.78 -0.24
N ALA A 484 -7.48 -26.65 0.60
CA ALA A 484 -7.71 -26.32 2.00
C ALA A 484 -6.40 -26.17 2.79
N ALA A 485 -5.38 -26.97 2.47
CA ALA A 485 -4.06 -26.85 3.06
C ALA A 485 -3.37 -25.55 2.63
N GLU A 486 -3.55 -25.11 1.39
CA GLU A 486 -3.04 -23.82 0.89
C GLU A 486 -3.54 -22.66 1.76
N ASP A 487 -4.86 -22.57 2.01
CA ASP A 487 -5.45 -21.53 2.87
C ASP A 487 -4.79 -21.52 4.25
N LEU A 488 -4.64 -22.70 4.88
CA LEU A 488 -4.02 -22.85 6.21
C LEU A 488 -2.55 -22.41 6.18
N LEU A 489 -1.78 -22.85 5.17
CA LEU A 489 -0.35 -22.53 5.04
C LEU A 489 -0.13 -21.03 4.82
N HIS A 490 -1.07 -20.35 4.17
CA HIS A 490 -1.05 -18.89 4.12
C HIS A 490 -1.25 -18.27 5.50
N ASP A 491 -2.20 -18.77 6.28
CA ASP A 491 -2.54 -18.16 7.57
C ASP A 491 -1.46 -18.35 8.63
N ILE A 492 -0.80 -19.51 8.65
CA ILE A 492 0.34 -19.75 9.54
C ILE A 492 1.66 -19.12 9.06
N GLY A 493 1.66 -18.51 7.86
CA GLY A 493 2.84 -17.85 7.28
C GLY A 493 3.85 -18.82 6.66
N ALA A 494 3.42 -20.01 6.27
CA ALA A 494 4.26 -20.97 5.57
C ALA A 494 4.36 -20.69 4.07
N LEU A 495 3.29 -20.22 3.43
CA LEU A 495 3.33 -19.64 2.08
C LEU A 495 3.60 -18.14 2.18
N SER A 496 4.73 -17.70 1.64
CA SER A 496 5.28 -16.37 1.90
C SER A 496 4.72 -15.29 0.96
N MET A 497 4.25 -15.68 -0.23
CA MET A 497 3.84 -14.74 -1.29
C MET A 497 2.55 -15.20 -1.98
N THR A 498 1.81 -14.20 -2.52
CA THR A 498 0.70 -14.40 -3.44
C THR A 498 1.00 -13.72 -4.77
N SER A 499 0.55 -14.32 -5.87
CA SER A 499 0.75 -13.86 -7.23
C SER A 499 -0.47 -14.18 -8.10
N SER A 500 -0.44 -13.80 -9.39
CA SER A 500 -1.61 -14.01 -10.24
C SER A 500 -1.55 -15.26 -11.10
N ASP A 501 -0.44 -15.57 -11.70
CA ASP A 501 -0.35 -16.43 -12.89
C ASP A 501 -1.17 -15.84 -14.07
N ALA A 502 -1.05 -14.51 -14.23
CA ALA A 502 -1.87 -13.73 -15.13
C ALA A 502 -1.76 -14.16 -16.58
N GLN A 503 -2.90 -14.29 -17.25
CA GLN A 503 -3.05 -14.70 -18.64
C GLN A 503 -2.66 -16.17 -18.94
N ALA A 504 -2.34 -16.97 -17.90
CA ALA A 504 -2.30 -18.43 -17.95
C ALA A 504 -3.43 -18.99 -17.09
N MET A 505 -3.15 -19.46 -15.86
CA MET A 505 -4.17 -20.04 -14.99
C MET A 505 -4.82 -19.02 -14.03
N GLY A 506 -4.43 -17.75 -14.03
CA GLY A 506 -4.92 -16.79 -13.06
C GLY A 506 -5.21 -15.39 -13.60
N ARG A 507 -5.54 -14.46 -12.69
CA ARG A 507 -6.07 -13.14 -13.02
C ARG A 507 -5.35 -12.06 -12.24
N ILE A 508 -4.69 -11.14 -12.95
CA ILE A 508 -3.94 -10.03 -12.35
C ILE A 508 -4.82 -9.12 -11.46
N GLY A 509 -6.06 -8.90 -11.87
CA GLY A 509 -7.02 -8.06 -11.14
C GLY A 509 -7.51 -8.65 -9.81
N GLU A 510 -7.17 -9.88 -9.48
CA GLU A 510 -7.69 -10.57 -8.29
C GLU A 510 -6.65 -10.86 -7.20
N VAL A 511 -5.37 -10.53 -7.41
CA VAL A 511 -4.29 -10.84 -6.43
C VAL A 511 -4.62 -10.30 -5.04
N ILE A 512 -4.88 -9.00 -4.95
CA ILE A 512 -5.15 -8.34 -3.66
C ILE A 512 -6.46 -8.84 -3.06
N THR A 513 -7.53 -8.88 -3.86
CA THR A 513 -8.85 -9.32 -3.38
C THR A 513 -8.80 -10.74 -2.82
N ARG A 514 -8.21 -11.69 -3.56
CA ARG A 514 -8.13 -13.10 -3.13
C ARG A 514 -7.28 -13.26 -1.88
N THR A 515 -6.17 -12.53 -1.77
CA THR A 515 -5.34 -12.53 -0.57
C THR A 515 -6.16 -12.13 0.67
N TRP A 516 -6.97 -11.08 0.59
CA TRP A 516 -7.82 -10.66 1.71
C TRP A 516 -9.03 -11.56 1.96
N GLN A 517 -9.53 -12.23 0.92
CA GLN A 517 -10.56 -13.27 1.08
C GLN A 517 -10.04 -14.47 1.88
N VAL A 518 -8.81 -14.94 1.62
CA VAL A 518 -8.17 -15.98 2.45
C VAL A 518 -8.05 -15.52 3.90
N ALA A 519 -7.55 -14.31 4.13
CA ALA A 519 -7.42 -13.74 5.48
C ALA A 519 -8.76 -13.74 6.25
N HIS A 520 -9.86 -13.38 5.56
CA HIS A 520 -11.21 -13.43 6.14
C HIS A 520 -11.63 -14.85 6.48
N VAL A 521 -11.51 -15.78 5.53
CA VAL A 521 -11.91 -17.18 5.72
C VAL A 521 -11.14 -17.82 6.88
N MET A 522 -9.84 -17.55 6.97
CA MET A 522 -9.00 -18.06 8.05
C MET A 522 -9.37 -17.45 9.40
N LYS A 523 -9.67 -16.14 9.45
CA LYS A 523 -10.16 -15.53 10.68
C LYS A 523 -11.51 -16.13 11.13
N ALA A 524 -12.42 -16.34 10.21
CA ALA A 524 -13.72 -16.95 10.51
C ALA A 524 -13.58 -18.37 11.07
N ARG A 525 -12.57 -19.15 10.60
CA ARG A 525 -12.34 -20.52 11.05
C ARG A 525 -11.53 -20.63 12.35
N TYR A 526 -10.47 -19.84 12.47
CA TYR A 526 -9.47 -20.01 13.53
C TYR A 526 -9.40 -18.84 14.52
N GLY A 527 -10.22 -17.80 14.35
CA GLY A 527 -10.20 -16.60 15.19
C GLY A 527 -9.07 -15.64 14.84
N SER A 528 -8.84 -14.64 15.71
CA SER A 528 -7.75 -13.66 15.54
C SER A 528 -6.40 -14.25 15.90
N LEU A 529 -5.33 -13.82 15.23
CA LEU A 529 -3.96 -14.19 15.56
C LEU A 529 -3.41 -13.40 16.76
N GLY A 530 -3.81 -12.14 16.91
CA GLY A 530 -3.40 -11.25 17.99
C GLY A 530 -4.32 -11.31 19.21
N GLU A 531 -3.89 -10.68 20.31
CA GLU A 531 -4.63 -10.63 21.58
C GLU A 531 -5.76 -9.58 21.61
N THR A 532 -5.73 -8.59 20.71
CA THR A 532 -6.64 -7.43 20.71
C THR A 532 -7.90 -7.71 19.91
N MET A 533 -8.88 -8.36 20.51
CA MET A 533 -10.18 -8.63 19.87
C MET A 533 -11.04 -7.35 19.75
N PRO A 534 -11.73 -7.13 18.61
CA PRO A 534 -11.78 -7.92 17.38
C PRO A 534 -10.69 -7.56 16.37
N ALA A 535 -9.78 -6.61 16.66
CA ALA A 535 -8.69 -6.23 15.77
C ALA A 535 -7.70 -7.40 15.57
N ASP A 536 -7.12 -7.46 14.39
CA ASP A 536 -6.18 -8.50 14.00
C ASP A 536 -5.03 -7.91 13.15
N ASN A 537 -4.30 -6.97 13.76
CA ASN A 537 -3.18 -6.30 13.10
C ASN A 537 -2.09 -7.30 12.69
N GLU A 538 -1.90 -8.36 13.44
CA GLU A 538 -0.91 -9.40 13.12
C GLU A 538 -1.25 -10.08 11.79
N ARG A 539 -2.51 -10.52 11.61
CA ARG A 539 -2.95 -11.09 10.35
C ARG A 539 -2.90 -10.05 9.22
N ALA A 540 -3.33 -8.81 9.48
CA ALA A 540 -3.29 -7.76 8.47
C ALA A 540 -1.85 -7.50 7.98
N ARG A 541 -0.86 -7.41 8.88
CA ARG A 541 0.56 -7.27 8.54
C ARG A 541 1.10 -8.49 7.79
N ARG A 542 0.68 -9.71 8.15
CA ARG A 542 1.04 -10.95 7.46
C ARG A 542 0.56 -10.95 6.02
N TYR A 543 -0.69 -10.60 5.80
CA TYR A 543 -1.30 -10.69 4.47
C TYR A 543 -0.90 -9.54 3.54
N VAL A 544 -0.72 -8.32 4.04
CA VAL A 544 -0.20 -7.21 3.20
C VAL A 544 1.23 -7.49 2.73
N ALA A 545 2.06 -8.13 3.56
CA ALA A 545 3.43 -8.48 3.21
C ALA A 545 3.53 -9.47 2.03
N LYS A 546 2.52 -10.32 1.81
CA LYS A 546 2.53 -11.37 0.78
C LYS A 546 2.57 -10.84 -0.65
N TYR A 547 2.03 -9.66 -0.89
CA TYR A 547 2.00 -9.02 -2.22
C TYR A 547 2.69 -7.66 -2.26
N THR A 548 3.45 -7.32 -1.21
CA THR A 548 4.24 -6.08 -1.13
C THR A 548 5.70 -6.39 -0.84
N ILE A 549 6.11 -6.44 0.42
CA ILE A 549 7.53 -6.54 0.80
C ILE A 549 8.15 -7.92 0.50
N ASN A 550 7.41 -9.02 0.68
CA ASN A 550 7.98 -10.37 0.50
C ASN A 550 8.40 -10.67 -0.95
N PRO A 551 7.57 -10.41 -1.99
CA PRO A 551 8.04 -10.55 -3.36
C PRO A 551 9.17 -9.57 -3.71
N ALA A 552 9.23 -8.40 -3.06
CA ALA A 552 10.35 -7.47 -3.25
C ALA A 552 11.66 -8.04 -2.70
N ILE A 553 11.66 -8.58 -1.48
CA ILE A 553 12.84 -9.23 -0.87
C ILE A 553 13.24 -10.45 -1.69
N ALA A 554 12.28 -11.31 -2.06
CA ALA A 554 12.55 -12.54 -2.81
C ALA A 554 13.28 -12.28 -4.14
N HIS A 555 13.06 -11.12 -4.75
CA HIS A 555 13.65 -10.72 -6.03
C HIS A 555 14.68 -9.57 -5.94
N GLY A 556 15.07 -9.17 -4.71
CA GLY A 556 16.12 -8.16 -4.49
C GLY A 556 15.78 -6.75 -4.94
N ILE A 557 14.51 -6.36 -4.85
CA ILE A 557 14.02 -5.02 -5.24
C ILE A 557 13.44 -4.21 -4.07
N ASP A 558 13.56 -4.74 -2.87
CA ASP A 558 13.01 -4.16 -1.63
C ASP A 558 13.65 -2.82 -1.23
N HIS A 559 14.84 -2.52 -1.74
CA HIS A 559 15.49 -1.22 -1.57
C HIS A 559 14.80 -0.08 -2.35
N VAL A 560 13.95 -0.42 -3.33
CA VAL A 560 13.23 0.55 -4.18
C VAL A 560 11.73 0.56 -3.91
N VAL A 561 11.10 -0.61 -3.72
CA VAL A 561 9.64 -0.80 -3.62
C VAL A 561 9.26 -1.76 -2.49
N GLY A 562 7.98 -1.97 -2.26
CA GLY A 562 7.44 -3.03 -1.39
C GLY A 562 7.01 -2.57 -0.01
N SER A 563 7.30 -1.35 0.41
CA SER A 563 6.81 -0.81 1.70
C SER A 563 6.75 0.72 1.70
N ILE A 564 6.03 1.27 2.68
CA ILE A 564 5.91 2.72 2.89
C ILE A 564 7.00 3.15 3.86
N GLU A 565 8.19 3.39 3.33
CA GLU A 565 9.38 3.77 4.10
C GLU A 565 10.16 4.88 3.39
N PRO A 566 10.80 5.80 4.14
CA PRO A 566 11.62 6.86 3.55
C PRO A 566 12.70 6.32 2.62
N GLY A 567 12.85 6.97 1.46
CA GLY A 567 13.81 6.61 0.41
C GLY A 567 13.24 5.70 -0.67
N LYS A 568 12.17 4.95 -0.43
CA LYS A 568 11.52 4.10 -1.42
C LYS A 568 10.68 4.90 -2.41
N MET A 569 10.42 4.33 -3.57
CA MET A 569 9.50 4.94 -4.53
C MET A 569 8.13 5.15 -3.90
N ALA A 570 7.53 6.29 -4.21
CA ALA A 570 6.16 6.57 -3.82
C ALA A 570 5.18 5.83 -4.74
N ASP A 571 5.19 4.50 -4.65
CA ASP A 571 4.23 3.58 -5.25
C ASP A 571 3.21 3.23 -4.18
N LEU A 572 2.06 3.89 -4.21
CA LEU A 572 1.11 3.91 -3.09
C LEU A 572 -0.32 3.69 -3.57
N VAL A 573 -1.11 3.04 -2.73
CA VAL A 573 -2.53 2.77 -3.02
C VAL A 573 -3.41 3.31 -1.90
N LEU A 574 -4.31 4.22 -2.23
CA LEU A 574 -5.23 4.85 -1.30
C LEU A 574 -6.61 4.20 -1.41
N TRP A 575 -7.15 3.73 -0.29
CA TRP A 575 -8.39 2.98 -0.20
C TRP A 575 -9.43 3.70 0.65
N GLU A 576 -10.67 3.80 0.14
CA GLU A 576 -11.82 3.96 1.03
C GLU A 576 -12.01 2.65 1.81
N PRO A 577 -12.12 2.65 3.14
CA PRO A 577 -12.23 1.40 3.92
C PRO A 577 -13.30 0.43 3.43
N LYS A 578 -14.46 0.95 2.97
CA LYS A 578 -15.57 0.14 2.43
C LYS A 578 -15.23 -0.56 1.10
N PHE A 579 -14.22 -0.10 0.37
CA PHE A 579 -13.75 -0.67 -0.90
C PHE A 579 -12.35 -1.29 -0.79
N PHE A 580 -11.85 -1.43 0.44
CA PHE A 580 -10.53 -2.01 0.68
C PHE A 580 -10.40 -3.39 0.03
N GLY A 581 -9.29 -3.60 -0.69
CA GLY A 581 -8.99 -4.85 -1.40
C GLY A 581 -9.82 -5.10 -2.68
N VAL A 582 -10.80 -4.23 -3.00
CA VAL A 582 -11.66 -4.37 -4.19
C VAL A 582 -11.35 -3.29 -5.22
N ARG A 583 -11.39 -2.02 -4.78
CA ARG A 583 -11.19 -0.87 -5.67
C ARG A 583 -10.48 0.25 -4.93
N PRO A 584 -9.25 0.61 -5.33
CA PRO A 584 -8.58 1.80 -4.83
C PRO A 584 -9.39 3.08 -5.09
N SER A 585 -9.19 4.12 -4.32
CA SER A 585 -9.64 5.47 -4.69
C SER A 585 -8.62 6.18 -5.57
N ILE A 586 -7.33 5.97 -5.29
CA ILE A 586 -6.20 6.55 -6.04
C ILE A 586 -5.06 5.54 -6.05
N VAL A 587 -4.35 5.44 -7.18
CA VAL A 587 -3.06 4.76 -7.30
C VAL A 587 -2.01 5.79 -7.68
N VAL A 588 -1.00 5.89 -6.84
CA VAL A 588 0.18 6.75 -7.04
C VAL A 588 1.34 5.88 -7.50
N LYS A 589 2.04 6.32 -8.52
CA LYS A 589 3.20 5.66 -9.09
C LYS A 589 4.34 6.65 -9.25
N GLY A 590 5.47 6.37 -8.59
CA GLY A 590 6.60 7.31 -8.62
C GLY A 590 6.20 8.73 -8.21
N GLY A 591 5.31 8.86 -7.22
CA GLY A 591 4.84 10.14 -6.69
C GLY A 591 3.72 10.83 -7.48
N ALA A 592 3.32 10.30 -8.64
CA ALA A 592 2.25 10.88 -9.45
C ALA A 592 0.98 10.00 -9.46
N ILE A 593 -0.19 10.62 -9.49
CA ILE A 593 -1.46 9.90 -9.63
C ILE A 593 -1.56 9.34 -11.04
N VAL A 594 -1.57 8.02 -11.18
CA VAL A 594 -1.70 7.34 -12.48
C VAL A 594 -3.08 6.75 -12.70
N TRP A 595 -3.83 6.44 -11.64
CA TRP A 595 -5.14 5.83 -11.70
C TRP A 595 -6.04 6.34 -10.60
N GLY A 596 -7.32 6.53 -10.87
CA GLY A 596 -8.25 7.05 -9.87
C GLY A 596 -9.70 6.64 -10.13
N ALA A 597 -10.49 6.61 -9.06
CA ALA A 597 -11.93 6.43 -9.10
C ALA A 597 -12.58 7.75 -9.54
N LEU A 598 -12.93 7.84 -10.81
CA LEU A 598 -13.48 9.05 -11.45
C LEU A 598 -14.89 8.79 -12.00
N GLY A 599 -15.75 9.82 -11.92
CA GLY A 599 -17.08 9.83 -12.51
C GLY A 599 -17.06 10.13 -14.02
N ASP A 600 -18.22 10.51 -14.55
CA ASP A 600 -18.34 10.94 -15.94
C ASP A 600 -17.58 12.26 -16.17
N PRO A 601 -16.70 12.36 -17.20
CA PRO A 601 -15.91 13.56 -17.45
C PRO A 601 -16.74 14.80 -17.86
N ASN A 602 -18.01 14.61 -18.25
CA ASN A 602 -18.93 15.73 -18.53
C ASN A 602 -19.72 16.18 -17.30
N ALA A 603 -19.63 15.44 -16.19
CA ALA A 603 -20.41 15.74 -15.00
C ALA A 603 -19.64 16.65 -14.05
N SER A 604 -20.35 17.56 -13.38
CA SER A 604 -19.84 18.27 -12.22
C SER A 604 -19.77 17.31 -11.04
N ILE A 605 -18.72 17.39 -10.24
CA ILE A 605 -18.56 16.58 -9.06
C ILE A 605 -19.11 17.29 -7.81
N PRO A 606 -19.57 16.51 -6.82
CA PRO A 606 -19.90 15.09 -6.85
C PRO A 606 -21.24 14.88 -7.56
N THR A 607 -21.28 13.90 -8.43
CA THR A 607 -22.51 13.55 -9.13
C THR A 607 -22.91 12.11 -8.85
N PRO A 608 -24.17 11.72 -8.96
CA PRO A 608 -24.60 10.33 -8.85
C PRO A 608 -24.26 9.53 -10.12
N GLN A 609 -23.05 9.68 -10.60
CA GLN A 609 -22.53 8.96 -11.76
C GLN A 609 -21.88 7.66 -11.31
N PRO A 610 -21.89 6.59 -12.12
CA PRO A 610 -21.06 5.44 -11.88
C PRO A 610 -19.59 5.85 -11.77
N VAL A 611 -18.95 5.47 -10.68
CA VAL A 611 -17.53 5.77 -10.45
C VAL A 611 -16.71 4.59 -10.96
N LEU A 612 -15.90 4.82 -11.97
CA LEU A 612 -15.05 3.80 -12.58
C LEU A 612 -13.57 4.13 -12.34
N MET A 613 -12.75 3.11 -12.23
CA MET A 613 -11.30 3.28 -12.23
C MET A 613 -10.83 3.69 -13.62
N ARG A 614 -10.13 4.81 -13.70
CA ARG A 614 -9.69 5.42 -14.97
C ARG A 614 -8.27 5.96 -14.86
N PRO A 615 -7.50 5.95 -15.98
CA PRO A 615 -6.20 6.60 -16.02
C PRO A 615 -6.31 8.08 -15.67
N ALA A 616 -5.39 8.55 -14.82
CA ALA A 616 -5.26 9.98 -14.50
C ALA A 616 -4.42 10.72 -15.55
N LEU A 617 -4.35 12.06 -15.43
CA LEU A 617 -3.68 12.94 -16.40
C LEU A 617 -2.23 12.53 -16.73
N VAL A 618 -1.48 12.10 -15.73
CA VAL A 618 -0.05 11.75 -15.88
C VAL A 618 0.20 10.27 -16.19
N ALA A 619 -0.84 9.47 -16.40
CA ALA A 619 -0.69 8.04 -16.70
C ALA A 619 0.08 7.76 -18.00
N GLY A 620 0.19 8.73 -18.90
CA GLY A 620 0.96 8.64 -20.13
C GLY A 620 2.44 8.99 -20.01
N ASP A 621 2.87 9.61 -18.91
CA ASP A 621 4.28 9.93 -18.65
C ASP A 621 4.89 8.86 -17.73
N THR A 622 5.57 7.92 -18.32
CA THR A 622 6.12 6.76 -17.60
C THR A 622 7.63 6.82 -17.37
N ALA A 623 8.31 7.68 -18.09
CA ALA A 623 9.78 7.72 -18.08
C ALA A 623 10.35 8.10 -16.71
N SER A 624 9.63 8.94 -15.95
CA SER A 624 10.02 9.36 -14.59
C SER A 624 9.31 8.60 -13.48
N LEU A 625 8.29 7.79 -13.82
CA LEU A 625 7.39 7.18 -12.86
C LEU A 625 7.68 5.69 -12.58
N ALA A 626 8.50 5.05 -13.42
CA ALA A 626 8.70 3.61 -13.34
C ALA A 626 10.15 3.22 -13.59
N VAL A 627 10.55 2.06 -13.08
CA VAL A 627 11.87 1.46 -13.26
C VAL A 627 11.78 0.11 -13.95
N SER A 628 12.82 -0.24 -14.71
CA SER A 628 13.10 -1.62 -15.12
C SER A 628 14.20 -2.18 -14.25
N PHE A 629 13.88 -3.22 -13.50
CA PHE A 629 14.84 -3.97 -12.71
C PHE A 629 15.59 -4.94 -13.62
N VAL A 630 16.91 -4.97 -13.51
CA VAL A 630 17.79 -5.80 -14.34
C VAL A 630 18.90 -6.42 -13.48
N SER A 631 19.66 -7.35 -14.05
CA SER A 631 20.85 -7.86 -13.37
C SER A 631 21.85 -6.74 -13.07
N PRO A 632 22.66 -6.88 -11.99
CA PRO A 632 23.74 -5.92 -11.73
C PRO A 632 24.68 -5.72 -12.91
N ALA A 633 25.07 -6.82 -13.58
CA ALA A 633 25.96 -6.77 -14.73
C ALA A 633 25.37 -5.99 -15.93
N ALA A 634 24.07 -6.11 -16.19
CA ALA A 634 23.41 -5.34 -17.26
C ALA A 634 23.33 -3.84 -16.93
N ALA A 635 23.05 -3.50 -15.67
CA ALA A 635 23.03 -2.12 -15.23
C ALA A 635 24.41 -1.46 -15.33
N GLU A 636 25.47 -2.15 -14.87
CA GLU A 636 26.87 -1.68 -14.95
C GLU A 636 27.37 -1.52 -16.39
N ASN A 637 26.92 -2.37 -17.31
CA ASN A 637 27.29 -2.30 -18.73
C ASN A 637 26.51 -1.27 -19.54
N GLY A 638 25.63 -0.46 -18.89
CA GLY A 638 24.93 0.63 -19.58
C GLY A 638 23.78 0.17 -20.47
N LEU A 639 23.05 -0.88 -20.07
CA LEU A 639 21.91 -1.42 -20.81
C LEU A 639 20.85 -0.36 -21.16
N ARG A 640 20.65 0.63 -20.29
CA ARG A 640 19.70 1.72 -20.52
C ARG A 640 20.03 2.48 -21.80
N GLU A 641 21.28 2.89 -21.95
CA GLU A 641 21.79 3.66 -23.10
C GLU A 641 21.82 2.79 -24.34
N GLU A 642 22.27 1.54 -24.25
CA GLU A 642 22.31 0.57 -25.35
C GLU A 642 20.90 0.35 -25.95
N LEU A 643 19.90 0.17 -25.10
CA LEU A 643 18.52 -0.06 -25.55
C LEU A 643 17.75 1.24 -25.83
N GLY A 644 18.27 2.40 -25.43
CA GLY A 644 17.61 3.70 -25.55
C GLY A 644 16.34 3.79 -24.69
N LEU A 645 16.36 3.22 -23.48
CA LEU A 645 15.22 3.24 -22.57
C LEU A 645 15.05 4.62 -21.95
N ARG A 646 13.82 5.09 -21.88
CA ARG A 646 13.48 6.37 -21.24
C ARG A 646 13.39 6.23 -19.72
N ARG A 647 12.83 5.12 -19.22
CA ARG A 647 12.71 4.87 -17.79
C ARG A 647 14.06 4.59 -17.13
N ALA A 648 14.11 4.74 -15.81
CA ALA A 648 15.27 4.35 -15.03
C ALA A 648 15.49 2.81 -15.12
N VAL A 649 16.75 2.42 -15.04
CA VAL A 649 17.17 1.03 -14.91
C VAL A 649 17.85 0.89 -13.56
N GLU A 650 17.38 -0.04 -12.74
CA GLU A 650 17.91 -0.32 -11.41
C GLU A 650 18.39 -1.76 -11.33
N ALA A 651 19.55 -1.96 -10.72
CA ALA A 651 20.05 -3.30 -10.45
C ALA A 651 19.26 -3.98 -9.34
N VAL A 652 18.94 -5.27 -9.50
CA VAL A 652 18.48 -6.07 -8.38
C VAL A 652 19.60 -6.25 -7.35
N HIS A 653 19.29 -6.31 -6.07
CA HIS A 653 20.24 -6.74 -5.05
C HIS A 653 20.46 -8.25 -5.13
N PRO A 654 21.66 -8.77 -4.79
CA PRO A 654 21.90 -10.20 -4.76
C PRO A 654 20.92 -10.93 -3.85
N THR A 655 20.32 -12.00 -4.36
CA THR A 655 19.27 -12.76 -3.65
C THR A 655 19.73 -14.13 -3.16
N ARG A 656 21.01 -14.46 -3.30
CA ARG A 656 21.49 -15.83 -3.06
C ARG A 656 21.52 -16.25 -1.58
N ASP A 657 21.60 -15.24 -0.68
CA ASP A 657 21.58 -15.43 0.76
C ASP A 657 20.15 -15.26 1.36
N VAL A 658 19.17 -14.88 0.52
CA VAL A 658 17.78 -14.72 0.98
C VAL A 658 17.19 -16.08 1.32
N THR A 659 16.60 -16.16 2.49
CA THR A 659 16.00 -17.36 3.04
C THR A 659 14.55 -17.11 3.45
N LYS A 660 13.86 -18.15 3.86
CA LYS A 660 12.52 -18.02 4.40
C LYS A 660 12.46 -17.18 5.69
N ALA A 661 13.55 -17.11 6.44
CA ALA A 661 13.66 -16.25 7.63
C ALA A 661 13.54 -14.75 7.30
N ASP A 662 13.88 -14.37 6.07
CA ASP A 662 13.78 -12.98 5.60
C ASP A 662 12.35 -12.62 5.12
N MET A 663 11.46 -13.60 4.99
CA MET A 663 10.06 -13.37 4.61
C MET A 663 9.28 -12.78 5.78
N ILE A 664 9.04 -11.48 5.71
CA ILE A 664 8.42 -10.70 6.79
C ILE A 664 7.03 -11.26 7.15
N ASN A 665 6.81 -11.59 8.42
CA ASN A 665 5.60 -12.17 8.98
C ASN A 665 5.17 -13.51 8.32
N ASN A 666 6.01 -14.12 7.45
CA ASN A 666 5.69 -15.28 6.63
C ASN A 666 6.88 -16.26 6.53
N SER A 667 7.56 -16.50 7.64
CA SER A 667 8.80 -17.30 7.73
C SER A 667 8.60 -18.71 8.28
N ALA A 668 7.36 -19.17 8.51
CA ALA A 668 7.10 -20.47 9.11
C ALA A 668 7.54 -21.63 8.21
N THR A 669 8.16 -22.66 8.80
CA THR A 669 8.62 -23.89 8.14
C THR A 669 7.98 -25.11 8.82
N PRO A 670 6.63 -25.28 8.71
CA PRO A 670 5.96 -26.42 9.34
C PRO A 670 6.39 -27.72 8.68
N ARG A 671 6.24 -28.82 9.40
CA ARG A 671 6.33 -30.14 8.79
C ARG A 671 5.06 -30.41 7.98
N ILE A 672 5.20 -30.69 6.70
CA ILE A 672 4.10 -31.00 5.80
C ILE A 672 4.27 -32.44 5.31
N ASP A 673 3.35 -33.32 5.72
CA ASP A 673 3.32 -34.69 5.32
C ASP A 673 2.15 -34.90 4.34
N ILE A 674 2.41 -35.52 3.19
CA ILE A 674 1.40 -35.79 2.17
C ILE A 674 1.43 -37.29 1.86
N ASP A 675 0.29 -37.94 2.06
CA ASP A 675 0.14 -39.35 1.75
C ASP A 675 -0.04 -39.53 0.24
N PRO A 676 0.85 -40.27 -0.46
CA PRO A 676 0.82 -40.37 -1.91
C PRO A 676 -0.31 -41.23 -2.47
N GLU A 677 -0.98 -42.03 -1.63
CA GLU A 677 -2.09 -42.89 -2.06
C GLU A 677 -3.44 -42.26 -1.78
N THR A 678 -3.61 -41.67 -0.60
CA THR A 678 -4.89 -41.07 -0.16
C THR A 678 -4.96 -39.56 -0.40
N PHE A 679 -3.81 -38.92 -0.66
CA PHE A 679 -3.65 -37.46 -0.79
C PHE A 679 -4.07 -36.70 0.47
N ALA A 680 -4.08 -37.36 1.61
CA ALA A 680 -4.27 -36.71 2.90
C ALA A 680 -3.05 -35.85 3.23
N ILE A 681 -3.31 -34.65 3.73
CA ILE A 681 -2.27 -33.70 4.10
C ILE A 681 -2.32 -33.49 5.60
N ALA A 682 -1.17 -33.59 6.25
CA ALA A 682 -1.00 -33.20 7.65
C ALA A 682 0.05 -32.06 7.76
N VAL A 683 -0.28 -31.08 8.57
CA VAL A 683 0.61 -29.95 8.89
C VAL A 683 0.95 -30.05 10.38
N ASP A 684 2.24 -30.20 10.70
CA ASP A 684 2.74 -30.46 12.07
C ASP A 684 2.06 -31.65 12.78
N GLY A 685 1.65 -32.64 11.98
CA GLY A 685 0.99 -33.87 12.45
C GLY A 685 -0.54 -33.74 12.59
N GLU A 686 -1.13 -32.59 12.34
CA GLU A 686 -2.58 -32.40 12.32
C GLU A 686 -3.14 -32.52 10.90
N LEU A 687 -4.16 -33.39 10.75
CA LEU A 687 -4.78 -33.64 9.46
C LEU A 687 -5.61 -32.42 9.00
N VAL A 688 -5.34 -31.95 7.80
CA VAL A 688 -6.13 -30.87 7.18
C VAL A 688 -7.48 -31.42 6.71
N THR A 689 -8.55 -30.86 7.25
CA THR A 689 -9.93 -31.20 6.87
C THR A 689 -10.50 -30.10 5.97
N PRO A 690 -10.87 -30.40 4.71
CA PRO A 690 -11.47 -29.43 3.81
C PRO A 690 -12.79 -28.88 4.36
N GLN A 691 -12.91 -27.57 4.39
CA GLN A 691 -14.13 -26.84 4.77
C GLN A 691 -14.35 -25.72 3.74
N PRO A 692 -15.05 -26.01 2.62
CA PRO A 692 -15.24 -24.99 1.59
C PRO A 692 -16.10 -23.84 2.08
N ALA A 693 -15.72 -22.61 1.76
CA ALA A 693 -16.54 -21.44 2.02
C ALA A 693 -17.72 -21.38 1.03
N ALA A 694 -18.92 -21.17 1.54
CA ALA A 694 -20.13 -20.99 0.73
C ALA A 694 -20.33 -19.55 0.25
N GLU A 695 -19.80 -18.60 1.00
CA GLU A 695 -19.88 -17.16 0.72
C GLU A 695 -18.53 -16.50 0.92
N LEU A 696 -18.22 -15.52 0.11
CA LEU A 696 -17.01 -14.69 0.23
C LEU A 696 -17.36 -13.21 0.31
N PRO A 697 -16.62 -12.43 1.14
CA PRO A 697 -16.69 -10.97 1.12
C PRO A 697 -15.94 -10.42 -0.10
N LEU A 698 -15.87 -9.09 -0.21
CA LEU A 698 -15.15 -8.36 -1.24
C LEU A 698 -15.64 -8.72 -2.66
N ALA A 699 -16.95 -8.92 -2.80
CA ALA A 699 -17.56 -9.22 -4.07
C ALA A 699 -17.60 -7.98 -5.00
N GLN A 700 -17.56 -8.21 -6.31
CA GLN A 700 -17.59 -7.14 -7.32
C GLN A 700 -18.78 -6.18 -7.22
N ARG A 701 -19.85 -6.54 -6.53
CA ARG A 701 -21.00 -5.66 -6.30
C ARG A 701 -20.62 -4.30 -5.72
N TYR A 702 -19.49 -4.20 -5.01
CA TYR A 702 -18.99 -2.92 -4.50
C TYR A 702 -18.42 -2.01 -5.57
N SER A 703 -17.97 -2.54 -6.67
CA SER A 703 -17.36 -1.77 -7.75
C SER A 703 -18.36 -1.23 -8.78
N LEU A 704 -19.64 -1.56 -8.64
CA LEU A 704 -20.68 -1.12 -9.56
C LEU A 704 -21.23 0.28 -9.23
N PHE A 705 -20.99 0.79 -8.03
CA PHE A 705 -21.60 2.04 -7.54
C PHE A 705 -20.60 3.01 -6.93
#